data_e58a6b30a806ff834ef3e80858a5e229
#
_entry.id   e58a6b30a806ff834ef3e80858a5e229
#
_cell.length_a   1.000
_cell.length_b   1.000
_cell.length_c   1.000
_cell.angle_alpha   90.00
_cell.angle_beta   90.00
_cell.angle_gamma   90.00
#
_symmetry.space_group_name_H-M   'P 1'
#
loop_
_entity.id
_entity.type
_entity.pdbx_description
1 polymer ?
#
loop_
_entity_poly.entity_id
_entity_poly.type
_entity_poly.pdbx_seq_one_letter_code
_entity_poly.pdbx_strand_id
1 'polypeptide(L)'
;MAAVTSLVTLLSPVMAASSSSAIVADGSSFSLNGDDVSYRFHVDNSTGDLISDHFGASVLGDIPVEVTGDVNGWVNTIGRVRREFPDQGRGDFRQPAIRIRQSEGFTVSDLLYQSYTVKQGKADLPGLPATFGTDDEVSTLIVHMYDNYSSVAADLSYSIFPKHNAIVRSANITNQGKGNITIETLASMSVDFPYENLDMISLRGDWAREAHRERRKIEYGKQGFESATGYSSHLHNPFLAIMDPASTESNGEVWGFSLVYSGSFSVDVEKGSQGITRALVGLNPSQLSWSLGPGESLTSPECVAVYSENGVGGMSRSLHNLYRKNLIKSKFATADRPALLNSWEGLGATFNESTIYQLAKESAALGIKLFVLDDGWFGDKYPRTSDNAGLGDWIPNPERFPDGLSHAVNSITALKAANTSTNLRFGLWFEPEMVNPNSTLYHEHPEWALHAGSYPRTLTRNQLVLNVALPEVQDFIIDAVSNILNSSDISYVKWDNNRGIHETPSPSTDHEYMLGMYRVFDVLTTRFPDVLWEGCASGGGRFDPGVLQYFPQIWTSDDTDAVERITIQMGTSLAYPPSAMGAHLSAVPNQQTGRTLPVDFRGHVAMMGGSFGLELDPSDMPEDDKAALPALIELAEKVNPIILTGDMYRLSLPEDSNWPAVLFISEDGSKAVLFYFQINPNINHAIPWIKMQGLDPRATYSVDGNSTYSGSVLMKIGLQFPIATDYGSKVVFLEKQ
;
A
#
# COMPACT_ATOMS: atom_id res chain seq x y z
N MET A 1 -46.80 27.81 -58.78
CA MET A 1 -45.48 28.16 -58.32
C MET A 1 -45.21 27.40 -57.04
N ALA A 2 -44.48 26.32 -57.17
CA ALA A 2 -44.11 25.49 -56.00
C ALA A 2 -42.66 25.85 -55.56
N ALA A 3 -42.52 26.26 -54.31
CA ALA A 3 -41.20 26.54 -53.73
C ALA A 3 -40.58 25.25 -53.17
N VAL A 4 -39.44 24.85 -53.75
CA VAL A 4 -38.62 23.74 -53.26
C VAL A 4 -37.66 24.30 -52.19
N THR A 5 -37.82 23.87 -50.92
CA THR A 5 -36.93 24.20 -49.84
C THR A 5 -35.86 23.10 -49.75
N SER A 6 -34.63 23.41 -50.15
CA SER A 6 -33.47 22.50 -50.00
C SER A 6 -32.99 22.52 -48.56
N LEU A 7 -33.04 21.34 -47.89
CA LEU A 7 -32.43 21.09 -46.61
C LEU A 7 -30.92 20.85 -46.82
N VAL A 8 -30.10 21.77 -46.39
CA VAL A 8 -28.63 21.57 -46.35
C VAL A 8 -28.29 20.95 -44.99
N THR A 9 -27.94 19.66 -45.00
CA THR A 9 -27.41 18.94 -43.87
C THR A 9 -25.94 19.33 -43.72
N LEU A 10 -25.62 20.16 -42.73
CA LEU A 10 -24.26 20.42 -42.29
C LEU A 10 -23.75 19.18 -41.50
N LEU A 11 -22.97 18.36 -42.18
CA LEU A 11 -22.11 17.38 -41.53
C LEU A 11 -20.94 18.12 -40.90
N SER A 12 -20.96 18.28 -39.56
CA SER A 12 -19.80 18.67 -38.80
C SER A 12 -18.76 17.55 -38.89
N PRO A 13 -17.51 17.87 -39.27
CA PRO A 13 -16.47 16.84 -39.22
C PRO A 13 -16.25 16.47 -37.75
N VAL A 14 -16.47 15.22 -37.41
CA VAL A 14 -15.92 14.62 -36.19
C VAL A 14 -14.40 14.71 -36.37
N MET A 15 -13.76 15.70 -35.71
CA MET A 15 -12.32 15.69 -35.55
C MET A 15 -11.97 14.40 -34.81
N ALA A 16 -11.30 13.49 -35.53
CA ALA A 16 -10.57 12.42 -34.87
C ALA A 16 -9.60 13.09 -33.90
N ALA A 17 -9.76 12.85 -32.60
CA ALA A 17 -8.79 13.26 -31.60
C ALA A 17 -7.46 12.62 -32.01
N SER A 18 -6.51 13.41 -32.47
CA SER A 18 -5.12 13.01 -32.53
C SER A 18 -4.74 12.64 -31.11
N SER A 19 -4.24 11.42 -30.87
CA SER A 19 -3.65 11.06 -29.58
C SER A 19 -2.53 12.06 -29.29
N SER A 20 -2.82 13.07 -28.48
CA SER A 20 -1.79 13.96 -27.97
C SER A 20 -0.83 13.09 -27.16
N SER A 21 0.47 13.23 -27.40
CA SER A 21 1.49 12.56 -26.60
C SER A 21 1.23 12.87 -25.11
N ALA A 22 1.25 11.84 -24.24
CA ALA A 22 1.08 12.03 -22.80
C ALA A 22 2.11 13.00 -22.22
N ILE A 23 3.27 13.12 -22.86
CA ILE A 23 4.33 14.08 -22.51
C ILE A 23 4.53 15.04 -23.70
N VAL A 24 4.45 16.34 -23.44
CA VAL A 24 4.81 17.41 -24.36
C VAL A 24 5.97 18.19 -23.74
N ALA A 25 7.10 18.29 -24.47
CA ALA A 25 8.30 18.99 -24.03
C ALA A 25 8.91 19.76 -25.21
N ASP A 26 9.26 21.04 -25.01
CA ASP A 26 9.89 21.90 -26.02
C ASP A 26 11.32 22.33 -25.61
N GLY A 27 11.85 21.82 -24.49
CA GLY A 27 13.17 22.13 -23.96
C GLY A 27 13.17 23.23 -22.89
N SER A 28 12.11 23.99 -22.78
CA SER A 28 11.93 25.00 -21.73
C SER A 28 10.62 24.83 -20.95
N SER A 29 9.69 24.06 -21.45
CA SER A 29 8.38 23.79 -20.85
C SER A 29 8.06 22.29 -20.96
N PHE A 30 7.48 21.74 -19.92
CA PHE A 30 7.16 20.33 -19.78
C PHE A 30 5.72 20.16 -19.32
N SER A 31 4.98 19.30 -20.00
CA SER A 31 3.60 18.97 -19.68
C SER A 31 3.39 17.45 -19.74
N LEU A 32 2.98 16.88 -18.61
CA LEU A 32 2.54 15.49 -18.49
C LEU A 32 1.02 15.51 -18.34
N ASN A 33 0.31 14.80 -19.21
CA ASN A 33 -1.14 14.84 -19.29
C ASN A 33 -1.73 13.42 -19.15
N GLY A 34 -2.61 13.24 -18.17
CA GLY A 34 -3.49 12.08 -18.04
C GLY A 34 -4.88 12.37 -18.58
N ASP A 35 -5.83 11.47 -18.30
CA ASP A 35 -7.22 11.62 -18.73
C ASP A 35 -7.86 12.87 -18.08
N ASP A 36 -7.65 13.05 -16.75
CA ASP A 36 -8.21 14.14 -15.95
C ASP A 36 -7.14 14.98 -15.23
N VAL A 37 -5.85 14.72 -15.46
CA VAL A 37 -4.74 15.39 -14.78
C VAL A 37 -3.78 16.08 -15.73
N SER A 38 -3.27 17.26 -15.34
CA SER A 38 -2.09 17.88 -15.94
C SER A 38 -1.05 18.18 -14.86
N TYR A 39 0.22 17.86 -15.17
CA TYR A 39 1.38 18.24 -14.37
C TYR A 39 2.32 19.03 -15.23
N ARG A 40 2.55 20.32 -14.90
CA ARG A 40 3.31 21.24 -15.76
C ARG A 40 4.35 22.02 -14.98
N PHE A 41 5.50 22.18 -15.60
CA PHE A 41 6.60 23.01 -15.09
C PHE A 41 7.46 23.53 -16.25
N HIS A 42 8.29 24.54 -15.96
CA HIS A 42 9.18 25.14 -16.94
C HIS A 42 10.57 25.42 -16.36
N VAL A 43 11.52 25.72 -17.25
CA VAL A 43 12.86 26.23 -16.92
C VAL A 43 12.80 27.74 -16.83
N ASP A 44 13.15 28.32 -15.69
CA ASP A 44 13.38 29.75 -15.60
C ASP A 44 14.69 30.11 -16.32
N ASN A 45 14.58 30.77 -17.45
CA ASN A 45 15.73 31.18 -18.29
C ASN A 45 16.73 32.10 -17.60
N SER A 46 16.34 32.75 -16.51
CA SER A 46 17.22 33.69 -15.78
C SER A 46 18.07 32.98 -14.72
N THR A 47 17.56 31.92 -14.14
CA THR A 47 18.22 31.17 -13.04
C THR A 47 18.63 29.77 -13.44
N GLY A 48 17.95 29.11 -14.37
CA GLY A 48 18.10 27.71 -14.72
C GLY A 48 17.32 26.76 -13.78
N ASP A 49 16.52 27.32 -12.88
CA ASP A 49 15.67 26.52 -11.98
C ASP A 49 14.49 25.88 -12.73
N LEU A 50 14.05 24.73 -12.26
CA LEU A 50 12.77 24.13 -12.65
C LEU A 50 11.65 24.69 -11.77
N ILE A 51 10.67 25.33 -12.38
CA ILE A 51 9.55 26.01 -11.69
C ILE A 51 8.25 25.29 -11.96
N SER A 52 7.54 24.91 -10.91
CA SER A 52 6.22 24.27 -10.99
C SER A 52 5.16 25.28 -11.42
N ASP A 53 4.40 24.93 -12.45
CA ASP A 53 3.29 25.75 -12.95
C ASP A 53 1.93 25.26 -12.47
N HIS A 54 1.69 23.95 -12.61
CA HIS A 54 0.39 23.35 -12.30
C HIS A 54 0.50 21.87 -11.98
N PHE A 55 -0.19 21.44 -10.94
CA PHE A 55 -0.53 20.04 -10.70
C PHE A 55 -1.98 19.97 -10.24
N GLY A 56 -2.86 19.41 -11.06
CA GLY A 56 -4.31 19.38 -10.80
C GLY A 56 -5.10 18.95 -12.02
N ALA A 57 -6.33 19.44 -12.12
CA ALA A 57 -7.24 19.14 -13.22
C ALA A 57 -6.59 19.35 -14.59
N SER A 58 -6.96 18.56 -15.58
CA SER A 58 -6.48 18.67 -16.95
C SER A 58 -6.75 20.06 -17.52
N VAL A 59 -5.72 20.74 -18.00
CA VAL A 59 -5.79 22.09 -18.59
C VAL A 59 -5.23 22.10 -20.01
N LEU A 60 -5.88 22.87 -20.89
CA LEU A 60 -5.49 23.06 -22.27
C LEU A 60 -4.93 24.47 -22.49
N GLY A 61 -3.92 24.57 -23.36
CA GLY A 61 -3.32 25.85 -23.69
C GLY A 61 -2.25 26.31 -22.70
N ASP A 62 -1.85 27.56 -22.79
CA ASP A 62 -0.77 28.17 -22.00
C ASP A 62 -1.26 28.51 -20.59
N ILE A 63 -0.38 28.35 -19.60
CA ILE A 63 -0.63 28.78 -18.23
C ILE A 63 -0.16 30.21 -18.06
N PRO A 64 -0.95 31.11 -17.41
CA PRO A 64 -0.51 32.46 -17.12
C PRO A 64 0.75 32.47 -16.25
N VAL A 65 1.67 33.37 -16.57
CA VAL A 65 2.90 33.54 -15.76
C VAL A 65 2.53 33.97 -14.35
N GLU A 66 3.07 33.26 -13.36
CA GLU A 66 2.86 33.62 -11.96
C GLU A 66 3.57 34.93 -11.60
N VAL A 67 2.87 35.82 -10.89
CA VAL A 67 3.45 37.05 -10.35
C VAL A 67 4.02 36.75 -8.97
N THR A 68 5.32 36.52 -8.90
CA THR A 68 6.04 36.21 -7.65
C THR A 68 6.45 37.45 -6.82
N GLY A 69 6.41 38.68 -7.42
CA GLY A 69 6.71 39.92 -6.75
C GLY A 69 5.58 40.47 -5.88
N ASP A 70 5.89 41.36 -4.93
CA ASP A 70 4.89 42.16 -4.25
C ASP A 70 4.60 43.48 -5.00
N VAL A 71 3.49 44.17 -4.71
CA VAL A 71 3.08 45.43 -5.32
C VAL A 71 4.06 46.58 -5.09
N ASN A 72 4.93 46.46 -4.08
CA ASN A 72 5.89 47.53 -3.70
C ASN A 72 7.34 47.23 -4.09
N GLY A 73 7.64 45.98 -4.51
CA GLY A 73 8.98 45.54 -4.89
C GLY A 73 10.00 45.42 -3.75
N TRP A 74 9.54 45.40 -2.50
CA TRP A 74 10.41 45.41 -1.30
C TRP A 74 10.72 44.06 -0.74
N VAL A 75 9.97 43.02 -1.15
CA VAL A 75 10.03 41.69 -0.55
C VAL A 75 10.90 40.74 -1.36
N ASN A 76 11.75 40.00 -0.69
CA ASN A 76 12.45 38.87 -1.29
C ASN A 76 11.43 37.81 -1.77
N THR A 77 11.37 37.55 -3.07
CA THR A 77 10.40 36.70 -3.71
C THR A 77 10.80 35.21 -3.69
N ILE A 78 12.00 34.85 -3.23
CA ILE A 78 12.52 33.48 -3.25
C ILE A 78 11.60 32.51 -2.52
N GLY A 79 11.01 32.91 -1.39
CA GLY A 79 10.04 32.10 -0.65
C GLY A 79 8.71 31.88 -1.38
N ARG A 80 8.45 32.55 -2.52
CA ARG A 80 7.27 32.35 -3.38
C ARG A 80 7.57 31.48 -4.60
N VAL A 81 8.85 31.25 -4.92
CA VAL A 81 9.24 30.41 -6.06
C VAL A 81 8.93 28.95 -5.76
N ARG A 82 8.14 28.33 -6.62
CA ARG A 82 7.74 26.92 -6.52
C ARG A 82 8.71 26.05 -7.34
N ARG A 83 9.82 25.64 -6.72
CA ARG A 83 10.80 24.78 -7.38
C ARG A 83 10.36 23.33 -7.39
N GLU A 84 10.57 22.65 -8.51
CA GLU A 84 10.30 21.20 -8.66
C GLU A 84 11.19 20.33 -7.77
N PHE A 85 12.46 20.72 -7.60
CA PHE A 85 13.42 19.98 -6.78
C PHE A 85 14.27 20.97 -5.98
N PRO A 86 13.71 21.54 -4.89
CA PRO A 86 14.42 22.53 -4.10
C PRO A 86 15.63 21.95 -3.39
N ASP A 87 16.80 22.48 -3.68
CA ASP A 87 18.06 22.16 -3.03
C ASP A 87 18.36 23.10 -1.84
N GLN A 88 19.34 22.72 -1.01
CA GLN A 88 19.74 23.48 0.16
C GLN A 88 20.52 24.74 -0.22
N GLY A 89 20.07 25.89 0.26
CA GLY A 89 20.76 27.18 0.07
C GLY A 89 20.00 28.16 -0.83
N ARG A 90 20.68 29.15 -1.38
CA ARG A 90 20.15 30.16 -2.32
C ARG A 90 18.94 30.95 -1.81
N GLY A 91 18.75 31.02 -0.46
CA GLY A 91 17.75 31.87 0.19
C GLY A 91 16.34 31.25 0.30
N ASP A 92 16.11 30.02 -0.13
CA ASP A 92 14.91 29.27 0.22
C ASP A 92 15.13 28.61 1.58
N PHE A 93 14.40 29.06 2.60
CA PHE A 93 14.53 28.59 3.99
C PHE A 93 13.53 27.49 4.33
N ARG A 94 12.69 27.08 3.37
CA ARG A 94 11.79 25.94 3.52
C ARG A 94 12.58 24.63 3.44
N GLN A 95 11.95 23.53 3.86
CA GLN A 95 12.57 22.20 3.77
C GLN A 95 13.02 21.92 2.32
N PRO A 96 14.28 21.51 2.10
CA PRO A 96 14.77 21.12 0.78
C PRO A 96 14.38 19.68 0.43
N ALA A 97 14.19 19.40 -0.87
CA ALA A 97 14.03 18.02 -1.36
C ALA A 97 15.35 17.23 -1.33
N ILE A 98 16.48 17.96 -1.44
CA ILE A 98 17.81 17.36 -1.35
C ILE A 98 18.75 18.20 -0.49
N ARG A 99 19.53 17.53 0.35
CA ARG A 99 20.62 18.09 1.12
C ARG A 99 21.87 17.24 0.99
N ILE A 100 22.92 17.84 0.47
CA ILE A 100 24.19 17.18 0.19
C ILE A 100 25.28 17.84 1.05
N ARG A 101 25.97 17.05 1.88
CA ARG A 101 27.21 17.52 2.52
C ARG A 101 28.37 17.26 1.56
N GLN A 102 28.99 18.35 1.14
CA GLN A 102 30.18 18.32 0.28
C GLN A 102 31.43 17.86 1.05
N SER A 103 32.48 17.46 0.31
CA SER A 103 33.74 17.00 0.90
C SER A 103 34.37 18.02 1.87
N GLU A 104 34.15 19.31 1.65
CA GLU A 104 34.64 20.41 2.48
C GLU A 104 33.74 20.68 3.71
N GLY A 105 32.58 20.00 3.83
CA GLY A 105 31.68 20.07 4.96
C GLY A 105 30.50 21.05 4.85
N PHE A 106 30.41 21.87 3.82
CA PHE A 106 29.24 22.73 3.58
C PHE A 106 28.12 21.97 2.89
N THR A 107 26.88 22.50 2.94
CA THR A 107 25.67 21.83 2.45
C THR A 107 24.92 22.63 1.37
N VAL A 108 25.51 23.67 0.83
CA VAL A 108 24.92 24.45 -0.26
C VAL A 108 25.04 23.67 -1.57
N SER A 109 23.97 23.66 -2.35
CA SER A 109 23.91 23.08 -3.70
C SER A 109 23.34 24.10 -4.69
N ASP A 110 23.62 23.91 -5.97
CA ASP A 110 23.12 24.75 -7.08
C ASP A 110 22.80 23.86 -8.29
N LEU A 111 21.79 22.99 -8.11
CA LEU A 111 21.32 22.07 -9.15
C LEU A 111 20.47 22.82 -10.17
N LEU A 112 21.00 22.97 -11.37
CA LEU A 112 20.37 23.70 -12.47
C LEU A 112 20.09 22.77 -13.66
N TYR A 113 19.04 23.07 -14.40
CA TYR A 113 18.64 22.36 -15.62
C TYR A 113 19.78 22.32 -16.65
N GLN A 114 19.98 21.17 -17.29
CA GLN A 114 20.91 20.95 -18.38
C GLN A 114 20.22 20.51 -19.67
N SER A 115 19.41 19.46 -19.57
CA SER A 115 18.74 18.84 -20.71
C SER A 115 17.62 17.93 -20.25
N TYR A 116 16.90 17.33 -21.19
CA TYR A 116 15.88 16.33 -20.91
C TYR A 116 15.90 15.18 -21.90
N THR A 117 15.25 14.07 -21.51
CA THR A 117 14.99 12.91 -22.35
C THR A 117 13.55 12.45 -22.15
N VAL A 118 12.84 12.12 -23.25
CA VAL A 118 11.51 11.50 -23.20
C VAL A 118 11.62 10.08 -23.72
N LYS A 119 11.03 9.11 -23.03
CA LYS A 119 10.98 7.69 -23.40
C LYS A 119 9.54 7.17 -23.31
N GLN A 120 9.19 6.26 -24.20
CA GLN A 120 8.02 5.41 -24.00
C GLN A 120 8.38 4.31 -23.00
N GLY A 121 7.39 3.87 -22.25
CA GLY A 121 7.64 2.90 -21.17
C GLY A 121 8.32 3.50 -19.95
N LYS A 122 8.74 2.61 -19.07
CA LYS A 122 9.38 2.95 -17.80
C LYS A 122 10.45 1.91 -17.45
N ALA A 123 11.63 2.37 -17.02
CA ALA A 123 12.70 1.51 -16.56
C ALA A 123 12.47 1.11 -15.08
N ASP A 124 12.93 -0.09 -14.72
CA ASP A 124 13.06 -0.50 -13.33
C ASP A 124 14.04 0.39 -12.57
N LEU A 125 13.85 0.52 -11.26
CA LEU A 125 14.81 1.17 -10.37
C LEU A 125 15.81 0.16 -9.80
N PRO A 126 17.11 0.48 -9.78
CA PRO A 126 18.11 -0.46 -9.25
C PRO A 126 17.85 -0.82 -7.77
N GLY A 127 17.56 -2.08 -7.50
CA GLY A 127 17.37 -2.61 -6.14
C GLY A 127 16.13 -2.12 -5.39
N LEU A 128 15.28 -1.34 -6.01
CA LEU A 128 14.06 -0.77 -5.43
C LEU A 128 12.79 -1.31 -6.12
N PRO A 129 11.69 -1.45 -5.39
CA PRO A 129 10.40 -1.68 -6.01
C PRO A 129 9.99 -0.49 -6.88
N ALA A 130 9.34 -0.80 -8.00
CA ALA A 130 8.95 0.21 -8.97
C ALA A 130 7.64 -0.15 -9.67
N THR A 131 6.81 0.86 -9.95
CA THR A 131 5.70 0.70 -10.88
C THR A 131 6.21 0.31 -12.26
N PHE A 132 5.46 -0.47 -12.99
CA PHE A 132 5.81 -0.94 -14.33
C PHE A 132 4.65 -0.72 -15.31
N GLY A 133 4.95 -0.70 -16.60
CA GLY A 133 3.94 -0.61 -17.65
C GLY A 133 4.58 -0.74 -19.03
N THR A 134 3.75 -1.08 -20.01
CA THR A 134 4.15 -1.15 -21.41
C THR A 134 4.32 0.26 -22.02
N ASP A 135 4.91 0.35 -23.20
CA ASP A 135 5.10 1.60 -23.92
C ASP A 135 3.77 2.34 -24.22
N ASP A 136 2.65 1.60 -24.26
CA ASP A 136 1.31 2.16 -24.47
C ASP A 136 0.63 2.64 -23.17
N GLU A 137 1.11 2.20 -22.02
CA GLU A 137 0.52 2.49 -20.70
C GLU A 137 1.22 3.63 -19.98
N VAL A 138 2.52 3.81 -20.21
CA VAL A 138 3.35 4.78 -19.47
C VAL A 138 4.36 5.45 -20.40
N SER A 139 4.59 6.74 -20.17
CA SER A 139 5.70 7.50 -20.78
C SER A 139 6.50 8.17 -19.68
N THR A 140 7.82 8.30 -19.87
CA THR A 140 8.74 8.85 -18.88
C THR A 140 9.51 10.04 -19.44
N LEU A 141 9.47 11.16 -18.72
CA LEU A 141 10.34 12.31 -18.87
C LEU A 141 11.47 12.18 -17.84
N ILE A 142 12.71 12.34 -18.28
CA ILE A 142 13.88 12.46 -17.41
C ILE A 142 14.45 13.85 -17.62
N VAL A 143 14.53 14.64 -16.54
CA VAL A 143 15.16 15.97 -16.55
C VAL A 143 16.53 15.87 -15.91
N HIS A 144 17.56 16.27 -16.65
CA HIS A 144 18.95 16.22 -16.20
C HIS A 144 19.34 17.59 -15.61
N MET A 145 19.77 17.57 -14.36
CA MET A 145 20.27 18.74 -13.62
C MET A 145 21.72 18.55 -13.22
N TYR A 146 22.44 19.65 -13.05
CA TYR A 146 23.85 19.60 -12.67
C TYR A 146 24.27 20.80 -11.83
N ASP A 147 25.05 20.54 -10.81
CA ASP A 147 25.74 21.56 -10.00
C ASP A 147 27.18 21.70 -10.48
N ASN A 148 27.48 22.82 -11.12
CA ASN A 148 28.80 23.10 -11.70
C ASN A 148 29.91 23.32 -10.64
N TYR A 149 29.54 23.60 -9.40
CA TYR A 149 30.52 23.84 -8.33
C TYR A 149 30.94 22.54 -7.63
N SER A 150 29.99 21.68 -7.34
CA SER A 150 30.22 20.41 -6.65
C SER A 150 30.40 19.22 -7.60
N SER A 151 30.09 19.38 -8.89
CA SER A 151 30.06 18.30 -9.88
C SER A 151 29.10 17.18 -9.49
N VAL A 152 27.92 17.54 -8.97
CA VAL A 152 26.85 16.59 -8.66
C VAL A 152 25.80 16.67 -9.78
N ALA A 153 25.43 15.51 -10.31
CA ALA A 153 24.31 15.38 -11.25
C ALA A 153 23.07 14.85 -10.54
N ALA A 154 21.88 15.32 -10.98
CA ALA A 154 20.60 14.79 -10.56
C ALA A 154 19.72 14.52 -11.77
N ASP A 155 19.27 13.28 -11.92
CA ASP A 155 18.28 12.86 -12.93
C ASP A 155 16.92 12.74 -12.27
N LEU A 156 16.00 13.63 -12.60
CA LEU A 156 14.62 13.61 -12.10
C LEU A 156 13.73 12.85 -13.08
N SER A 157 13.21 11.73 -12.67
CA SER A 157 12.30 10.90 -13.47
C SER A 157 10.86 11.23 -13.16
N TYR A 158 10.05 11.45 -14.19
CA TYR A 158 8.61 11.69 -14.14
C TYR A 158 7.93 10.74 -15.11
N SER A 159 7.25 9.71 -14.59
CA SER A 159 6.49 8.77 -15.39
C SER A 159 5.00 9.07 -15.27
N ILE A 160 4.28 9.19 -16.39
CA ILE A 160 2.83 9.42 -16.41
C ILE A 160 2.10 8.15 -16.82
N PHE A 161 1.12 7.73 -16.00
CA PHE A 161 0.12 6.69 -16.29
C PHE A 161 -1.22 7.39 -16.57
N PRO A 162 -1.53 7.71 -17.84
CA PRO A 162 -2.67 8.58 -18.17
C PRO A 162 -4.00 8.07 -17.64
N LYS A 163 -4.28 6.77 -17.80
CA LYS A 163 -5.54 6.13 -17.39
C LYS A 163 -5.77 6.09 -15.88
N HIS A 164 -4.70 6.25 -15.10
CA HIS A 164 -4.76 6.26 -13.63
C HIS A 164 -4.65 7.67 -13.06
N ASN A 165 -4.50 8.71 -13.90
CA ASN A 165 -4.23 10.08 -13.49
C ASN A 165 -3.06 10.15 -12.48
N ALA A 166 -2.01 9.35 -12.74
CA ALA A 166 -0.90 9.15 -11.82
C ALA A 166 0.42 9.61 -12.43
N ILE A 167 1.14 10.45 -11.69
CA ILE A 167 2.52 10.84 -11.94
C ILE A 167 3.42 10.14 -10.92
N VAL A 168 4.43 9.43 -11.39
CA VAL A 168 5.38 8.70 -10.54
C VAL A 168 6.73 9.37 -10.64
N ARG A 169 7.31 9.75 -9.50
CA ARG A 169 8.59 10.46 -9.44
C ARG A 169 9.64 9.69 -8.67
N SER A 170 10.89 9.81 -9.14
CA SER A 170 12.11 9.42 -8.42
C SER A 170 13.25 10.35 -8.83
N ALA A 171 14.32 10.36 -8.04
CA ALA A 171 15.54 11.12 -8.33
C ALA A 171 16.77 10.21 -8.21
N ASN A 172 17.68 10.28 -9.18
CA ASN A 172 18.96 9.62 -9.12
C ASN A 172 20.06 10.67 -8.98
N ILE A 173 20.84 10.60 -7.90
CA ILE A 173 21.91 11.54 -7.58
C ILE A 173 23.24 10.86 -7.83
N THR A 174 24.09 11.47 -8.67
CA THR A 174 25.42 10.93 -9.03
C THR A 174 26.53 11.90 -8.64
N ASN A 175 27.51 11.41 -7.89
CA ASN A 175 28.71 12.15 -7.59
C ASN A 175 29.69 12.07 -8.78
N GLN A 176 29.77 13.11 -9.60
CA GLN A 176 30.74 13.23 -10.71
C GLN A 176 32.01 14.00 -10.29
N GLY A 177 32.09 14.42 -9.02
CA GLY A 177 33.23 15.10 -8.42
C GLY A 177 34.39 14.14 -8.10
N LYS A 178 35.40 14.69 -7.43
CA LYS A 178 36.64 13.92 -7.05
C LYS A 178 36.63 13.51 -5.58
N GLY A 179 35.86 14.16 -4.74
CA GLY A 179 35.77 13.88 -3.30
C GLY A 179 34.48 13.14 -2.98
N ASN A 180 34.44 12.50 -1.81
CA ASN A 180 33.21 11.87 -1.31
C ASN A 180 32.21 12.96 -0.89
N ILE A 181 30.95 12.74 -1.20
CA ILE A 181 29.84 13.53 -0.72
C ILE A 181 28.92 12.67 0.16
N THR A 182 28.08 13.31 0.98
CA THR A 182 27.11 12.58 1.80
C THR A 182 25.71 13.15 1.52
N ILE A 183 24.78 12.28 1.14
CA ILE A 183 23.37 12.64 1.01
C ILE A 183 22.72 12.54 2.41
N GLU A 184 22.17 13.64 2.90
CA GLU A 184 21.51 13.74 4.21
C GLU A 184 19.99 13.86 4.11
N THR A 185 19.47 14.30 2.95
CA THR A 185 18.04 14.34 2.63
C THR A 185 17.85 14.01 1.16
N LEU A 186 16.91 13.16 0.86
CA LEU A 186 16.49 12.85 -0.50
C LEU A 186 14.99 12.54 -0.53
N ALA A 187 14.21 13.53 -0.96
CA ALA A 187 12.79 13.36 -1.23
C ALA A 187 12.56 12.84 -2.65
N SER A 188 11.67 11.86 -2.77
CA SER A 188 11.22 11.33 -4.06
C SER A 188 10.23 12.28 -4.74
N MET A 189 9.44 13.00 -3.94
CA MET A 189 8.41 13.93 -4.38
C MET A 189 8.55 15.25 -3.62
N SER A 190 8.46 16.34 -4.37
CA SER A 190 8.33 17.73 -3.87
C SER A 190 7.24 18.42 -4.68
N VAL A 191 6.24 18.99 -4.00
CA VAL A 191 5.16 19.75 -4.63
C VAL A 191 4.87 21.00 -3.81
N ASP A 192 4.86 22.15 -4.45
CA ASP A 192 4.48 23.42 -3.85
C ASP A 192 3.08 23.83 -4.33
N PHE A 193 2.09 23.79 -3.44
CA PHE A 193 0.71 24.20 -3.70
C PHE A 193 0.55 25.72 -3.51
N PRO A 194 0.01 26.46 -4.50
CA PRO A 194 -0.23 27.90 -4.40
C PRO A 194 -1.53 28.23 -3.63
N TYR A 195 -1.93 27.38 -2.67
CA TYR A 195 -3.20 27.50 -1.95
C TYR A 195 -2.98 27.66 -0.45
N GLU A 196 -3.66 28.66 0.15
CA GLU A 196 -3.54 28.95 1.57
C GLU A 196 -4.35 27.98 2.46
N ASN A 197 -5.50 27.52 1.99
CA ASN A 197 -6.41 26.72 2.78
C ASN A 197 -6.49 25.31 2.19
N LEU A 198 -5.82 24.38 2.82
CA LEU A 198 -5.84 22.98 2.48
C LEU A 198 -5.98 22.14 3.76
N ASP A 199 -6.61 20.99 3.62
CA ASP A 199 -6.59 19.92 4.60
C ASP A 199 -5.62 18.83 4.16
N MET A 200 -5.15 18.04 5.13
CA MET A 200 -4.41 16.80 4.86
C MET A 200 -5.08 15.60 5.52
N ILE A 201 -4.94 14.44 4.88
CA ILE A 201 -5.30 13.14 5.47
C ILE A 201 -4.03 12.31 5.59
N SER A 202 -3.82 11.71 6.76
CA SER A 202 -2.84 10.68 7.03
C SER A 202 -3.50 9.43 7.61
N LEU A 203 -2.80 8.30 7.54
CA LEU A 203 -3.18 7.06 8.19
C LEU A 203 -2.27 6.88 9.41
N ARG A 204 -2.85 6.94 10.59
CA ARG A 204 -2.16 6.77 11.87
C ARG A 204 -2.65 5.51 12.56
N GLY A 205 -1.91 5.05 13.53
CA GLY A 205 -2.34 3.88 14.30
C GLY A 205 -1.37 3.45 15.38
N ASP A 206 -1.48 2.19 15.69
CA ASP A 206 -0.62 1.43 16.58
C ASP A 206 -0.78 -0.05 16.20
N TRP A 207 -0.05 -0.97 16.84
CA TRP A 207 -0.34 -2.39 16.77
C TRP A 207 -1.80 -2.65 17.15
N ALA A 208 -2.49 -3.46 16.34
CA ALA A 208 -3.92 -3.78 16.49
C ALA A 208 -4.88 -2.57 16.36
N ARG A 209 -4.41 -1.44 15.81
CA ARG A 209 -5.22 -0.24 15.49
C ARG A 209 -4.64 0.50 14.30
N GLU A 210 -4.29 -0.21 13.26
CA GLU A 210 -3.64 0.31 12.06
C GLU A 210 -4.58 1.20 11.22
N ALA A 211 -3.99 2.05 10.42
CA ALA A 211 -4.61 2.80 9.34
C ALA A 211 -5.86 3.62 9.69
N HIS A 212 -5.95 4.14 10.92
CA HIS A 212 -7.02 5.07 11.29
C HIS A 212 -6.86 6.37 10.50
N ARG A 213 -7.91 6.77 9.82
CA ARG A 213 -7.96 8.00 9.04
C ARG A 213 -7.92 9.22 9.95
N GLU A 214 -6.98 10.12 9.73
CA GLU A 214 -6.91 11.42 10.40
C GLU A 214 -6.95 12.55 9.36
N ARG A 215 -8.02 13.33 9.35
CA ARG A 215 -8.13 14.55 8.56
C ARG A 215 -7.89 15.75 9.46
N ARG A 216 -6.96 16.63 9.04
CA ARG A 216 -6.64 17.87 9.77
C ARG A 216 -6.36 19.02 8.81
N LYS A 217 -6.65 20.23 9.26
CA LYS A 217 -6.29 21.45 8.54
C LYS A 217 -4.78 21.63 8.54
N ILE A 218 -4.22 22.11 7.41
CA ILE A 218 -2.82 22.49 7.32
C ILE A 218 -2.65 23.89 7.92
N GLU A 219 -1.93 23.99 9.03
CA GLU A 219 -1.64 25.24 9.73
C GLU A 219 -0.24 25.78 9.38
N TYR A 220 0.02 27.05 9.72
CA TYR A 220 1.33 27.67 9.48
C TYR A 220 2.45 26.93 10.20
N GLY A 221 3.60 26.79 9.52
CA GLY A 221 4.76 26.05 9.98
C GLY A 221 4.83 24.65 9.43
N LYS A 222 5.71 23.84 10.01
CA LYS A 222 5.98 22.46 9.59
C LYS A 222 5.06 21.50 10.33
N GLN A 223 4.45 20.60 9.58
CA GLN A 223 3.68 19.46 10.07
C GLN A 223 4.15 18.23 9.29
N GLY A 224 3.98 17.04 9.84
CA GLY A 224 4.38 15.84 9.15
C GLY A 224 4.26 14.61 10.03
N PHE A 225 4.71 13.51 9.51
CA PHE A 225 4.83 12.24 10.19
C PHE A 225 5.93 11.40 9.51
N GLU A 226 6.47 10.46 10.25
CA GLU A 226 7.60 9.67 9.79
C GLU A 226 7.60 8.27 10.41
N SER A 227 8.38 7.37 9.84
CA SER A 227 8.86 6.17 10.50
C SER A 227 10.38 6.18 10.57
N ALA A 228 10.92 5.82 11.73
CA ALA A 228 12.33 5.62 11.99
C ALA A 228 12.58 4.22 12.58
N THR A 229 11.70 3.25 12.27
CA THR A 229 11.76 1.89 12.82
C THR A 229 12.47 0.90 11.93
N GLY A 230 13.05 1.36 10.81
CA GLY A 230 13.65 0.49 9.78
C GLY A 230 12.64 -0.05 8.78
N TYR A 231 11.34 0.12 9.01
CA TYR A 231 10.26 -0.21 8.08
C TYR A 231 9.11 0.80 8.20
N SER A 232 8.12 0.75 7.27
CA SER A 232 6.88 1.50 7.39
C SER A 232 6.19 1.11 8.67
N SER A 233 5.60 1.77 9.51
CA SER A 233 5.20 1.33 10.85
C SER A 233 3.68 1.28 11.02
N HIS A 234 3.21 0.67 12.11
CA HIS A 234 1.81 0.78 12.55
C HIS A 234 1.42 2.22 12.87
N LEU A 235 2.40 3.04 13.34
CA LEU A 235 2.14 4.41 13.80
C LEU A 235 1.73 5.33 12.66
N HIS A 236 2.40 5.22 11.53
CA HIS A 236 2.16 6.02 10.33
C HIS A 236 2.40 5.20 9.07
N ASN A 237 1.57 5.41 8.06
CA ASN A 237 1.70 4.80 6.75
C ASN A 237 2.36 5.79 5.77
N PRO A 238 3.17 5.36 4.79
CA PRO A 238 3.82 6.22 3.81
C PRO A 238 2.83 6.80 2.76
N PHE A 239 1.72 7.34 3.24
CA PHE A 239 0.61 7.89 2.46
C PHE A 239 0.18 9.25 3.00
N LEU A 240 0.00 10.22 2.09
CA LEU A 240 -0.54 11.53 2.35
C LEU A 240 -1.62 11.85 1.32
N ALA A 241 -2.76 12.38 1.71
CA ALA A 241 -3.64 13.13 0.81
C ALA A 241 -3.67 14.61 1.23
N ILE A 242 -3.61 15.50 0.25
CA ILE A 242 -3.87 16.93 0.40
C ILE A 242 -5.16 17.23 -0.35
N MET A 243 -6.01 18.09 0.19
CA MET A 243 -7.34 18.31 -0.37
C MET A 243 -7.90 19.70 -0.08
N ASP A 244 -8.81 20.15 -0.94
CA ASP A 244 -9.64 21.29 -0.62
C ASP A 244 -10.50 21.00 0.62
N PRO A 245 -10.67 21.94 1.55
CA PRO A 245 -11.46 21.71 2.75
C PRO A 245 -12.93 21.33 2.50
N ALA A 246 -13.50 21.67 1.34
CA ALA A 246 -14.85 21.28 0.96
C ALA A 246 -14.93 19.89 0.32
N SER A 247 -13.81 19.24 0.05
CA SER A 247 -13.79 17.91 -0.56
C SER A 247 -14.33 16.83 0.38
N THR A 248 -15.03 15.85 -0.22
CA THR A 248 -15.69 14.73 0.44
C THR A 248 -15.18 13.39 -0.13
N GLU A 249 -15.83 12.28 0.22
CA GLU A 249 -15.55 10.97 -0.38
C GLU A 249 -15.83 10.94 -1.90
N SER A 250 -16.78 11.73 -2.40
CA SER A 250 -17.26 11.63 -3.78
C SER A 250 -17.18 12.94 -4.58
N ASN A 251 -16.60 13.99 -4.03
CA ASN A 251 -16.56 15.31 -4.70
C ASN A 251 -15.43 16.17 -4.17
N GLY A 252 -14.86 17.00 -5.05
CA GLY A 252 -13.81 17.97 -4.75
C GLY A 252 -12.42 17.47 -5.06
N GLU A 253 -11.46 18.41 -5.06
CA GLU A 253 -10.08 18.16 -5.44
C GLU A 253 -9.29 17.47 -4.33
N VAL A 254 -8.58 16.42 -4.70
CA VAL A 254 -7.71 15.64 -3.81
C VAL A 254 -6.44 15.24 -4.56
N TRP A 255 -5.29 15.47 -3.95
CA TRP A 255 -3.96 15.01 -4.37
C TRP A 255 -3.49 13.93 -3.40
N GLY A 256 -3.32 12.69 -3.87
CA GLY A 256 -2.80 11.58 -3.08
C GLY A 256 -1.34 11.32 -3.38
N PHE A 257 -0.53 11.08 -2.36
CA PHE A 257 0.89 10.76 -2.46
C PHE A 257 1.16 9.46 -1.71
N SER A 258 1.85 8.53 -2.34
CA SER A 258 2.18 7.23 -1.74
C SER A 258 3.60 6.83 -2.13
N LEU A 259 4.45 6.59 -1.12
CA LEU A 259 5.85 6.23 -1.33
C LEU A 259 5.99 4.73 -1.53
N VAL A 260 6.54 4.30 -2.66
CA VAL A 260 6.80 2.89 -2.99
C VAL A 260 8.07 2.44 -2.27
N TYR A 261 7.96 2.32 -0.95
CA TYR A 261 9.09 2.00 -0.08
C TYR A 261 8.60 1.40 1.24
N SER A 262 9.35 0.43 1.76
CA SER A 262 8.99 -0.30 2.98
C SER A 262 9.90 0.04 4.17
N GLY A 263 10.91 0.90 3.99
CA GLY A 263 11.84 1.31 5.04
C GLY A 263 11.43 2.59 5.77
N SER A 264 12.37 3.17 6.51
CA SER A 264 12.19 4.44 7.22
C SER A 264 11.93 5.58 6.25
N PHE A 265 10.81 6.30 6.41
CA PHE A 265 10.34 7.36 5.52
C PHE A 265 9.98 8.62 6.27
N SER A 266 9.89 9.77 5.57
CA SER A 266 9.27 10.97 6.08
C SER A 266 8.27 11.59 5.10
N VAL A 267 7.24 12.20 5.65
CA VAL A 267 6.28 13.08 4.98
C VAL A 267 6.30 14.41 5.72
N ASP A 268 6.66 15.47 5.01
CA ASP A 268 6.72 16.83 5.54
C ASP A 268 5.76 17.73 4.78
N VAL A 269 4.93 18.49 5.50
CA VAL A 269 4.05 19.50 4.94
C VAL A 269 4.36 20.84 5.64
N GLU A 270 4.83 21.81 4.88
CA GLU A 270 5.23 23.12 5.39
C GLU A 270 4.39 24.23 4.74
N LYS A 271 3.57 24.92 5.53
CA LYS A 271 2.82 26.09 5.10
C LYS A 271 3.57 27.36 5.49
N GLY A 272 4.01 28.10 4.47
CA GLY A 272 4.67 29.38 4.64
C GLY A 272 3.69 30.55 4.79
N SER A 273 4.17 31.67 5.38
CA SER A 273 3.40 32.92 5.51
C SER A 273 3.06 33.60 4.17
N GLN A 274 3.60 33.08 3.07
CA GLN A 274 3.40 33.62 1.73
C GLN A 274 2.30 32.90 0.94
N GLY A 275 1.51 32.02 1.62
CA GLY A 275 0.37 31.32 1.01
C GLY A 275 0.74 30.09 0.19
N ILE A 276 1.98 29.62 0.28
CA ILE A 276 2.44 28.40 -0.39
C ILE A 276 2.57 27.28 0.64
N THR A 277 2.05 26.12 0.27
CA THR A 277 2.20 24.88 1.06
C THR A 277 3.10 23.91 0.29
N ARG A 278 4.26 23.55 0.88
CA ARG A 278 5.19 22.55 0.34
C ARG A 278 4.90 21.20 0.95
N ALA A 279 4.76 20.17 0.11
CA ALA A 279 4.73 18.77 0.52
C ALA A 279 5.97 18.04 0.02
N LEU A 280 6.62 17.30 0.91
CA LEU A 280 7.78 16.44 0.62
C LEU A 280 7.48 15.04 1.08
N VAL A 281 7.83 14.05 0.26
CA VAL A 281 7.72 12.62 0.58
C VAL A 281 8.99 11.91 0.15
N GLY A 282 9.64 11.16 1.02
CA GLY A 282 10.87 10.45 0.68
C GLY A 282 11.51 9.68 1.83
N LEU A 283 12.81 9.41 1.69
CA LEU A 283 13.62 8.76 2.72
C LEU A 283 13.66 9.61 4.00
N ASN A 284 13.66 8.95 5.16
CA ASN A 284 13.73 9.65 6.45
C ASN A 284 15.10 10.30 6.66
N PRO A 285 15.19 11.64 6.75
CA PRO A 285 16.46 12.34 6.91
C PRO A 285 17.18 12.03 8.25
N SER A 286 16.43 11.60 9.28
CA SER A 286 17.02 11.24 10.57
C SER A 286 17.72 9.87 10.54
N GLN A 287 17.44 9.06 9.52
CA GLN A 287 17.98 7.73 9.30
C GLN A 287 18.80 7.63 8.00
N LEU A 288 19.19 8.78 7.41
CA LEU A 288 19.93 8.83 6.16
C LEU A 288 21.24 9.61 6.32
N SER A 289 22.36 8.93 6.07
CA SER A 289 23.66 9.56 5.90
C SER A 289 24.44 8.72 4.89
N TRP A 290 24.06 8.88 3.60
CA TRP A 290 24.57 8.03 2.53
C TRP A 290 25.80 8.63 1.85
N SER A 291 26.95 7.96 1.98
CA SER A 291 28.19 8.40 1.37
C SER A 291 28.27 7.95 -0.10
N LEU A 292 28.59 8.86 -0.99
CA LEU A 292 28.84 8.59 -2.40
C LEU A 292 30.29 8.96 -2.76
N GLY A 293 31.07 7.98 -3.16
CA GLY A 293 32.37 8.16 -3.79
C GLY A 293 32.24 8.69 -5.24
N PRO A 294 33.39 9.06 -5.87
CA PRO A 294 33.39 9.48 -7.27
C PRO A 294 32.80 8.41 -8.21
N GLY A 295 31.81 8.79 -8.99
CA GLY A 295 31.10 7.90 -9.93
C GLY A 295 29.97 7.07 -9.32
N GLU A 296 29.77 7.12 -8.01
CA GLU A 296 28.66 6.43 -7.34
C GLU A 296 27.36 7.22 -7.39
N SER A 297 26.24 6.50 -7.28
CA SER A 297 24.89 7.06 -7.34
C SER A 297 24.00 6.52 -6.24
N LEU A 298 23.01 7.33 -5.84
CA LEU A 298 21.88 6.94 -4.99
C LEU A 298 20.58 7.26 -5.72
N THR A 299 19.70 6.28 -5.84
CA THR A 299 18.35 6.45 -6.39
C THR A 299 17.33 6.49 -5.25
N SER A 300 16.45 7.50 -5.26
CA SER A 300 15.33 7.54 -4.30
C SER A 300 14.28 6.48 -4.67
N PRO A 301 13.51 5.97 -3.70
CA PRO A 301 12.29 5.23 -4.00
C PRO A 301 11.34 6.05 -4.90
N GLU A 302 10.38 5.39 -5.54
CA GLU A 302 9.31 6.10 -6.24
C GLU A 302 8.28 6.67 -5.28
N CYS A 303 7.76 7.85 -5.62
CA CYS A 303 6.52 8.35 -5.04
C CYS A 303 5.46 8.45 -6.14
N VAL A 304 4.33 7.79 -5.92
CA VAL A 304 3.15 7.89 -6.77
C VAL A 304 2.33 9.11 -6.32
N ALA A 305 2.05 10.03 -7.24
CA ALA A 305 1.13 11.14 -7.02
C ALA A 305 -0.09 10.98 -7.94
N VAL A 306 -1.30 11.02 -7.38
CA VAL A 306 -2.56 10.97 -8.12
C VAL A 306 -3.40 12.20 -7.85
N TYR A 307 -4.22 12.58 -8.83
CA TYR A 307 -5.18 13.67 -8.70
C TYR A 307 -6.60 13.19 -8.98
N SER A 308 -7.58 13.74 -8.26
CA SER A 308 -8.99 13.45 -8.46
C SER A 308 -9.89 14.65 -8.14
N GLU A 309 -10.84 14.97 -9.01
CA GLU A 309 -11.97 15.87 -8.74
C GLU A 309 -13.17 15.15 -8.11
N ASN A 310 -13.10 13.82 -8.06
CA ASN A 310 -14.15 12.95 -7.54
C ASN A 310 -13.90 12.57 -6.07
N GLY A 311 -13.30 13.46 -5.32
CA GLY A 311 -13.06 13.33 -3.89
C GLY A 311 -12.03 12.24 -3.53
N VAL A 312 -12.01 11.91 -2.24
CA VAL A 312 -11.10 10.90 -1.66
C VAL A 312 -11.32 9.53 -2.28
N GLY A 313 -12.57 9.14 -2.56
CA GLY A 313 -12.89 7.87 -3.21
C GLY A 313 -12.35 7.77 -4.64
N GLY A 314 -12.37 8.87 -5.41
CA GLY A 314 -11.76 8.93 -6.74
C GLY A 314 -10.24 8.74 -6.69
N MET A 315 -9.57 9.46 -5.79
CA MET A 315 -8.14 9.28 -5.51
C MET A 315 -7.80 7.83 -5.14
N SER A 316 -8.57 7.23 -4.21
CA SER A 316 -8.36 5.83 -3.80
C SER A 316 -8.45 4.87 -4.99
N ARG A 317 -9.48 4.98 -5.84
CA ARG A 317 -9.65 4.11 -7.01
C ARG A 317 -8.51 4.25 -8.02
N SER A 318 -7.98 5.46 -8.22
CA SER A 318 -6.78 5.67 -9.05
C SER A 318 -5.58 4.90 -8.53
N LEU A 319 -5.29 4.98 -7.21
CA LEU A 319 -4.22 4.21 -6.56
C LEU A 319 -4.48 2.70 -6.64
N HIS A 320 -5.70 2.25 -6.32
CA HIS A 320 -6.06 0.83 -6.35
C HIS A 320 -5.86 0.20 -7.73
N ASN A 321 -6.31 0.89 -8.77
CA ASN A 321 -6.18 0.41 -10.15
C ASN A 321 -4.73 0.39 -10.62
N LEU A 322 -3.95 1.44 -10.27
CA LEU A 322 -2.52 1.48 -10.56
C LEU A 322 -1.79 0.33 -9.86
N TYR A 323 -2.06 0.08 -8.58
CA TYR A 323 -1.34 -0.97 -7.85
C TYR A 323 -1.68 -2.37 -8.35
N ARG A 324 -2.95 -2.64 -8.59
CA ARG A 324 -3.36 -3.94 -9.15
C ARG A 324 -2.74 -4.25 -10.51
N LYS A 325 -2.63 -3.23 -11.39
CA LYS A 325 -2.24 -3.42 -12.80
C LYS A 325 -0.76 -3.14 -13.06
N ASN A 326 -0.16 -2.22 -12.30
CA ASN A 326 1.14 -1.64 -12.64
C ASN A 326 2.14 -1.63 -11.45
N LEU A 327 1.86 -2.34 -10.35
CA LEU A 327 2.79 -2.50 -9.22
C LEU A 327 2.92 -3.95 -8.77
N ILE A 328 1.83 -4.65 -8.50
CA ILE A 328 1.85 -6.02 -7.99
C ILE A 328 2.22 -6.97 -9.13
N LYS A 329 3.41 -7.59 -9.04
CA LYS A 329 3.94 -8.48 -10.10
C LYS A 329 3.37 -9.90 -10.04
N SER A 330 2.77 -10.29 -8.92
CA SER A 330 2.21 -11.63 -8.73
C SER A 330 0.94 -11.87 -9.57
N LYS A 331 0.79 -13.07 -10.13
CA LYS A 331 -0.46 -13.52 -10.75
C LYS A 331 -1.68 -13.44 -9.82
N PHE A 332 -1.44 -13.50 -8.52
CA PHE A 332 -2.48 -13.38 -7.49
C PHE A 332 -2.95 -11.94 -7.24
N ALA A 333 -2.45 -10.95 -7.98
CA ALA A 333 -3.02 -9.60 -7.95
C ALA A 333 -4.52 -9.59 -8.26
N THR A 334 -4.96 -10.48 -9.18
CA THR A 334 -6.35 -10.59 -9.64
C THR A 334 -6.90 -12.00 -9.68
N ALA A 335 -6.06 -13.04 -9.45
CA ALA A 335 -6.52 -14.42 -9.41
C ALA A 335 -7.28 -14.73 -8.11
N ASP A 336 -8.30 -15.56 -8.21
CA ASP A 336 -9.08 -16.05 -7.06
C ASP A 336 -8.18 -16.65 -5.98
N ARG A 337 -8.48 -16.32 -4.74
CA ARG A 337 -7.78 -16.83 -3.56
C ARG A 337 -8.68 -17.80 -2.81
N PRO A 338 -8.15 -18.95 -2.42
CA PRO A 338 -8.94 -19.93 -1.69
C PRO A 338 -9.27 -19.42 -0.29
N ALA A 339 -10.48 -19.72 0.19
CA ALA A 339 -10.80 -19.53 1.59
C ALA A 339 -9.84 -20.39 2.45
N LEU A 340 -9.23 -19.77 3.47
CA LEU A 340 -8.19 -20.39 4.28
C LEU A 340 -8.60 -20.58 5.74
N LEU A 341 -7.87 -21.46 6.46
CA LEU A 341 -7.81 -21.46 7.92
C LEU A 341 -6.36 -21.30 8.34
N ASN A 342 -6.09 -20.29 9.17
CA ASN A 342 -4.82 -20.09 9.86
C ASN A 342 -4.90 -20.70 11.27
N SER A 343 -3.88 -21.45 11.68
CA SER A 343 -3.87 -22.19 12.94
C SER A 343 -3.55 -21.33 14.18
N TRP A 344 -3.14 -20.06 14.04
CA TRP A 344 -2.57 -19.29 15.13
C TRP A 344 -3.53 -19.10 16.32
N GLU A 345 -4.70 -18.49 16.11
CA GLU A 345 -5.66 -18.26 17.20
C GLU A 345 -6.31 -19.57 17.71
N GLY A 346 -6.29 -20.63 16.90
CA GLY A 346 -6.82 -21.94 17.31
C GLY A 346 -5.86 -22.76 18.17
N LEU A 347 -4.58 -22.84 17.80
CA LEU A 347 -3.61 -23.75 18.42
C LEU A 347 -2.43 -23.02 19.08
N GLY A 348 -2.13 -21.77 18.67
CA GLY A 348 -0.90 -21.08 19.03
C GLY A 348 0.32 -21.90 18.65
N ALA A 349 1.36 -21.84 19.50
CA ALA A 349 2.56 -22.64 19.34
C ALA A 349 2.48 -24.05 19.98
N THR A 350 1.29 -24.51 20.40
CA THR A 350 1.12 -25.79 21.11
C THR A 350 0.39 -26.81 20.23
N PHE A 351 1.13 -27.53 19.41
CA PHE A 351 0.58 -28.54 18.50
C PHE A 351 1.57 -29.67 18.22
N ASN A 352 1.08 -30.75 17.61
CA ASN A 352 1.83 -31.81 16.98
C ASN A 352 1.16 -32.22 15.67
N GLU A 353 1.76 -33.17 14.94
CA GLU A 353 1.23 -33.61 13.64
C GLU A 353 -0.23 -34.07 13.71
N SER A 354 -0.63 -34.79 14.77
CA SER A 354 -2.00 -35.26 14.93
C SER A 354 -2.99 -34.11 15.14
N THR A 355 -2.66 -33.11 15.94
CA THR A 355 -3.56 -31.97 16.21
C THR A 355 -3.74 -31.12 14.98
N ILE A 356 -2.66 -30.80 14.22
CA ILE A 356 -2.80 -30.04 12.97
C ILE A 356 -3.57 -30.82 11.90
N TYR A 357 -3.40 -32.15 11.82
CA TYR A 357 -4.18 -32.98 10.90
C TYR A 357 -5.68 -32.95 11.25
N GLN A 358 -6.06 -33.02 12.53
CA GLN A 358 -7.47 -32.92 12.93
C GLN A 358 -8.05 -31.55 12.62
N LEU A 359 -7.35 -30.47 12.93
CA LEU A 359 -7.79 -29.11 12.60
C LEU A 359 -7.97 -28.95 11.08
N ALA A 360 -6.99 -29.40 10.27
CA ALA A 360 -7.08 -29.39 8.81
C ALA A 360 -8.25 -30.22 8.28
N LYS A 361 -8.53 -31.39 8.87
CA LYS A 361 -9.66 -32.24 8.50
C LYS A 361 -11.01 -31.58 8.80
N GLU A 362 -11.14 -30.95 9.96
CA GLU A 362 -12.36 -30.21 10.31
C GLU A 362 -12.56 -29.00 9.40
N SER A 363 -11.49 -28.24 9.13
CA SER A 363 -11.57 -27.10 8.21
C SER A 363 -11.96 -27.52 6.78
N ALA A 364 -11.41 -28.63 6.29
CA ALA A 364 -11.80 -29.19 4.99
C ALA A 364 -13.28 -29.63 4.96
N ALA A 365 -13.81 -30.16 6.06
CA ALA A 365 -15.23 -30.54 6.17
C ALA A 365 -16.17 -29.32 6.14
N LEU A 366 -15.69 -28.13 6.49
CA LEU A 366 -16.42 -26.85 6.39
C LEU A 366 -16.36 -26.21 5.00
N GLY A 367 -15.48 -26.69 4.11
CA GLY A 367 -15.30 -26.12 2.76
C GLY A 367 -14.04 -25.29 2.58
N ILE A 368 -13.19 -25.16 3.60
CA ILE A 368 -11.88 -24.49 3.49
C ILE A 368 -11.00 -25.23 2.48
N LYS A 369 -10.25 -24.48 1.67
CA LYS A 369 -9.41 -25.00 0.58
C LYS A 369 -7.91 -24.82 0.81
N LEU A 370 -7.52 -24.05 1.82
CA LEU A 370 -6.12 -23.80 2.20
C LEU A 370 -5.98 -23.86 3.73
N PHE A 371 -5.10 -24.73 4.21
CA PHE A 371 -4.72 -24.80 5.63
C PHE A 371 -3.34 -24.15 5.80
N VAL A 372 -3.22 -23.16 6.69
CA VAL A 372 -1.97 -22.45 6.98
C VAL A 372 -1.49 -22.79 8.38
N LEU A 373 -0.33 -23.43 8.46
CA LEU A 373 0.37 -23.66 9.71
C LEU A 373 1.21 -22.43 10.06
N ASP A 374 0.84 -21.75 11.14
CA ASP A 374 1.48 -20.56 11.65
C ASP A 374 2.74 -20.88 12.48
N ASP A 375 3.23 -19.96 13.33
CA ASP A 375 4.45 -20.06 14.12
C ASP A 375 4.53 -21.34 14.98
N GLY A 376 5.75 -21.89 15.15
CA GLY A 376 6.02 -22.99 16.05
C GLY A 376 6.43 -24.33 15.42
N TRP A 377 6.55 -24.44 14.12
CA TRP A 377 6.82 -25.72 13.43
C TRP A 377 8.31 -26.11 13.41
N PHE A 378 9.22 -25.24 13.77
CA PHE A 378 10.66 -25.35 13.57
C PHE A 378 11.49 -25.44 14.87
N GLY A 379 12.81 -25.60 14.70
CA GLY A 379 13.81 -25.68 15.76
C GLY A 379 14.00 -27.12 16.27
N ASP A 380 15.14 -27.70 15.97
CA ASP A 380 15.52 -29.06 16.44
C ASP A 380 16.21 -29.02 17.80
N LYS A 381 17.33 -28.29 17.90
CA LYS A 381 18.08 -28.13 19.15
C LYS A 381 17.46 -27.13 20.11
N TYR A 382 16.85 -26.10 19.58
CA TYR A 382 16.14 -25.05 20.32
C TYR A 382 14.69 -24.94 19.82
N PRO A 383 13.80 -25.84 20.30
CA PRO A 383 12.43 -25.91 19.80
C PRO A 383 11.64 -24.62 19.96
N ARG A 384 10.97 -24.20 18.89
CA ARG A 384 10.05 -23.06 18.90
C ARG A 384 8.73 -23.44 19.59
N THR A 385 8.75 -23.45 20.92
CA THR A 385 7.56 -23.71 21.75
C THR A 385 6.98 -22.44 22.38
N SER A 386 7.72 -21.34 22.27
CA SER A 386 7.33 -20.00 22.69
C SER A 386 8.25 -18.98 22.03
N ASP A 387 8.05 -17.67 22.27
CA ASP A 387 8.82 -16.59 21.66
C ASP A 387 10.32 -16.56 21.98
N ASN A 388 10.80 -17.37 22.91
CA ASN A 388 12.14 -17.22 23.50
C ASN A 388 13.22 -18.11 22.88
N ALA A 389 12.89 -18.93 21.88
CA ALA A 389 13.83 -19.85 21.27
C ALA A 389 13.48 -20.18 19.81
N GLY A 390 14.46 -20.70 19.08
CA GLY A 390 14.33 -21.36 17.79
C GLY A 390 14.27 -20.43 16.59
N LEU A 391 13.96 -19.13 16.75
CA LEU A 391 13.87 -18.23 15.60
C LEU A 391 15.22 -18.06 14.95
N GLY A 392 15.27 -18.32 13.64
CA GLY A 392 16.50 -18.46 12.83
C GLY A 392 16.83 -19.89 12.44
N ASP A 393 16.34 -20.89 13.19
CA ASP A 393 16.59 -22.33 12.94
C ASP A 393 15.44 -22.93 12.12
N TRP A 394 15.44 -22.68 10.81
CA TRP A 394 14.36 -23.09 9.88
C TRP A 394 14.44 -24.59 9.54
N ILE A 395 14.50 -25.42 10.57
CA ILE A 395 14.54 -26.89 10.49
C ILE A 395 13.27 -27.42 11.17
N PRO A 396 12.46 -28.26 10.52
CA PRO A 396 11.26 -28.84 11.14
C PRO A 396 11.57 -29.52 12.47
N ASN A 397 10.77 -29.26 13.49
CA ASN A 397 10.96 -29.83 14.82
C ASN A 397 10.70 -31.35 14.80
N PRO A 398 11.67 -32.21 15.14
CA PRO A 398 11.53 -33.66 15.03
C PRO A 398 10.55 -34.28 16.07
N GLU A 399 10.33 -33.60 17.20
CA GLU A 399 9.33 -34.03 18.17
C GLU A 399 7.91 -33.82 17.70
N ARG A 400 7.67 -32.73 16.92
CA ARG A 400 6.38 -32.40 16.33
C ARG A 400 6.10 -33.20 15.07
N PHE A 401 7.14 -33.41 14.25
CA PHE A 401 7.08 -34.11 12.96
C PHE A 401 8.08 -35.26 12.93
N PRO A 402 7.81 -36.38 13.63
CA PRO A 402 8.74 -37.51 13.72
C PRO A 402 9.01 -38.15 12.35
N ASP A 403 8.07 -38.12 11.42
CA ASP A 403 8.21 -38.60 10.04
C ASP A 403 8.58 -37.48 9.03
N GLY A 404 8.90 -36.26 9.54
CA GLY A 404 9.26 -35.06 8.78
C GLY A 404 8.05 -34.22 8.35
N LEU A 405 8.29 -32.93 8.13
CA LEU A 405 7.26 -31.97 7.71
C LEU A 405 6.56 -32.39 6.40
N SER A 406 7.30 -32.94 5.44
CA SER A 406 6.73 -33.42 4.16
C SER A 406 5.67 -34.51 4.35
N HIS A 407 5.80 -35.38 5.38
CA HIS A 407 4.79 -36.37 5.70
C HIS A 407 3.50 -35.70 6.17
N ALA A 408 3.58 -34.77 7.09
CA ALA A 408 2.43 -34.00 7.57
C ALA A 408 1.74 -33.22 6.43
N VAL A 409 2.53 -32.50 5.59
CA VAL A 409 2.01 -31.79 4.43
C VAL A 409 1.28 -32.71 3.46
N ASN A 410 1.86 -33.86 3.10
CA ASN A 410 1.23 -34.83 2.21
C ASN A 410 -0.06 -35.39 2.79
N SER A 411 -0.11 -35.65 4.09
CA SER A 411 -1.31 -36.13 4.78
C SER A 411 -2.45 -35.12 4.74
N ILE A 412 -2.13 -33.86 4.94
CA ILE A 412 -3.10 -32.74 4.92
C ILE A 412 -3.56 -32.45 3.48
N THR A 413 -2.64 -32.39 2.51
CA THR A 413 -2.99 -32.14 1.10
C THR A 413 -3.73 -33.30 0.43
N ALA A 414 -3.77 -34.48 1.04
CA ALA A 414 -4.64 -35.57 0.60
C ALA A 414 -6.11 -35.39 1.01
N LEU A 415 -6.41 -34.50 1.97
CA LEU A 415 -7.78 -34.18 2.37
C LEU A 415 -8.50 -33.42 1.25
N LYS A 416 -9.81 -33.59 1.16
CA LYS A 416 -10.65 -32.89 0.19
C LYS A 416 -11.56 -31.90 0.89
N ALA A 417 -11.64 -30.70 0.37
CA ALA A 417 -12.62 -29.72 0.81
C ALA A 417 -14.04 -30.21 0.52
N ALA A 418 -14.95 -30.03 1.46
CA ALA A 418 -16.33 -30.47 1.35
C ALA A 418 -17.01 -29.88 0.10
N ASN A 419 -17.93 -30.65 -0.48
CA ASN A 419 -18.69 -30.29 -1.68
C ASN A 419 -17.84 -29.98 -2.95
N THR A 420 -16.56 -30.34 -2.95
CA THR A 420 -15.65 -30.13 -4.09
C THR A 420 -14.84 -31.40 -4.40
N SER A 421 -14.20 -31.44 -5.58
CA SER A 421 -13.17 -32.44 -5.90
C SER A 421 -11.76 -31.95 -5.56
N THR A 422 -11.63 -30.73 -5.02
CA THR A 422 -10.35 -30.05 -4.80
C THR A 422 -9.68 -30.57 -3.53
N ASN A 423 -8.41 -30.91 -3.63
CA ASN A 423 -7.59 -31.23 -2.47
C ASN A 423 -7.29 -29.96 -1.67
N LEU A 424 -7.12 -30.12 -0.36
CA LEU A 424 -6.66 -29.06 0.51
C LEU A 424 -5.25 -28.61 0.10
N ARG A 425 -5.00 -27.31 0.08
CA ARG A 425 -3.66 -26.73 -0.09
C ARG A 425 -3.02 -26.54 1.29
N PHE A 426 -1.70 -26.39 1.29
CA PHE A 426 -0.94 -26.13 2.51
C PHE A 426 -0.15 -24.84 2.43
N GLY A 427 -0.15 -24.07 3.52
CA GLY A 427 0.61 -22.85 3.73
C GLY A 427 1.48 -22.92 4.98
N LEU A 428 2.56 -22.12 5.01
CA LEU A 428 3.52 -22.11 6.10
C LEU A 428 3.95 -20.69 6.46
N TRP A 429 4.16 -20.44 7.75
CA TRP A 429 4.64 -19.18 8.32
C TRP A 429 6.17 -19.14 8.41
N PHE A 430 6.73 -17.97 8.19
CA PHE A 430 8.15 -17.65 8.38
C PHE A 430 8.32 -16.24 8.96
N GLU A 431 9.36 -16.06 9.81
CA GLU A 431 9.86 -14.75 10.29
C GLU A 431 11.39 -14.70 10.15
N PRO A 432 11.94 -14.73 8.93
CA PRO A 432 13.36 -15.00 8.73
C PRO A 432 14.25 -13.77 8.86
N GLU A 433 13.70 -12.60 9.09
CA GLU A 433 14.44 -11.36 9.37
C GLU A 433 14.93 -11.28 10.82
N MET A 434 14.43 -12.16 11.68
CA MET A 434 14.69 -12.14 13.12
C MET A 434 15.43 -13.39 13.58
N VAL A 435 16.08 -13.28 14.74
CA VAL A 435 16.80 -14.38 15.37
C VAL A 435 16.65 -14.33 16.90
N ASN A 436 16.45 -15.48 17.54
CA ASN A 436 16.55 -15.55 19.00
C ASN A 436 18.00 -15.77 19.43
N PRO A 437 18.46 -15.16 20.56
CA PRO A 437 19.73 -15.53 21.16
C PRO A 437 19.82 -17.02 21.52
N ASN A 438 18.67 -17.65 21.79
CA ASN A 438 18.55 -19.08 22.03
C ASN A 438 18.16 -19.80 20.73
N SER A 439 19.09 -19.81 19.77
CA SER A 439 19.02 -20.51 18.48
C SER A 439 20.40 -20.99 18.04
N THR A 440 20.45 -22.01 17.20
CA THR A 440 21.70 -22.49 16.59
C THR A 440 22.32 -21.39 15.75
N LEU A 441 21.53 -20.74 14.93
CA LEU A 441 22.00 -19.65 14.06
C LEU A 441 22.72 -18.55 14.86
N TYR A 442 22.17 -18.08 15.95
CA TYR A 442 22.82 -17.03 16.74
C TYR A 442 24.08 -17.50 17.43
N HIS A 443 24.14 -18.78 17.88
CA HIS A 443 25.35 -19.33 18.45
C HIS A 443 26.49 -19.51 17.43
N GLU A 444 26.16 -19.78 16.17
CA GLU A 444 27.13 -19.93 15.09
C GLU A 444 27.54 -18.59 14.48
N HIS A 445 26.59 -17.64 14.37
CA HIS A 445 26.75 -16.34 13.70
C HIS A 445 26.20 -15.18 14.54
N PRO A 446 26.72 -14.92 15.75
CA PRO A 446 26.27 -13.78 16.56
C PRO A 446 26.55 -12.41 15.91
N GLU A 447 27.51 -12.35 14.99
CA GLU A 447 27.85 -11.16 14.21
C GLU A 447 26.81 -10.80 13.15
N TRP A 448 25.93 -11.73 12.77
CA TRP A 448 24.84 -11.46 11.83
C TRP A 448 23.69 -10.68 12.45
N ALA A 449 23.57 -10.62 13.76
CA ALA A 449 22.57 -9.76 14.40
C ALA A 449 23.05 -8.31 14.44
N LEU A 450 22.19 -7.36 14.07
CA LEU A 450 22.47 -5.92 14.10
C LEU A 450 23.05 -5.48 15.46
N HIS A 451 24.03 -4.57 15.41
CA HIS A 451 24.76 -4.13 16.58
C HIS A 451 25.44 -2.78 16.34
N ALA A 452 25.31 -1.87 17.31
CA ALA A 452 25.93 -0.56 17.29
C ALA A 452 27.18 -0.52 18.18
N GLY A 453 28.37 -0.76 17.61
CA GLY A 453 29.64 -0.68 18.33
C GLY A 453 29.68 -1.57 19.57
N SER A 454 29.89 -0.99 20.78
CA SER A 454 29.91 -1.71 22.05
C SER A 454 28.62 -1.62 22.88
N TYR A 455 27.56 -1.00 22.34
CA TYR A 455 26.28 -0.91 23.02
C TYR A 455 25.61 -2.28 23.11
N PRO A 456 24.87 -2.58 24.20
CA PRO A 456 24.11 -3.82 24.29
C PRO A 456 23.02 -3.87 23.23
N ARG A 457 22.75 -5.07 22.70
CA ARG A 457 21.58 -5.30 21.83
C ARG A 457 20.30 -5.28 22.67
N THR A 458 19.26 -4.62 22.14
CA THR A 458 17.95 -4.56 22.77
C THR A 458 17.10 -5.75 22.33
N LEU A 459 16.58 -6.51 23.30
CA LEU A 459 15.61 -7.58 23.02
C LEU A 459 14.18 -7.02 23.04
N THR A 460 13.43 -7.27 21.98
CA THR A 460 11.99 -7.07 21.91
C THR A 460 11.35 -8.40 21.48
N ARG A 461 10.33 -8.88 22.18
CA ARG A 461 9.77 -10.24 21.98
C ARG A 461 10.85 -11.35 22.03
N ASN A 462 11.87 -11.19 22.84
CA ASN A 462 13.04 -12.08 22.92
C ASN A 462 13.81 -12.25 21.58
N GLN A 463 13.65 -11.33 20.65
CA GLN A 463 14.25 -11.38 19.31
C GLN A 463 15.31 -10.29 19.12
N LEU A 464 16.26 -10.56 18.22
CA LEU A 464 17.18 -9.65 17.59
C LEU A 464 16.89 -9.59 16.08
N VAL A 465 17.38 -8.55 15.42
CA VAL A 465 17.24 -8.37 13.97
C VAL A 465 18.51 -8.86 13.29
N LEU A 466 18.38 -9.71 12.26
CA LEU A 466 19.50 -10.07 11.38
C LEU A 466 19.91 -8.87 10.51
N ASN A 467 21.21 -8.70 10.28
CA ASN A 467 21.72 -7.65 9.40
C ASN A 467 21.57 -8.06 7.91
N VAL A 468 20.38 -7.85 7.36
CA VAL A 468 20.09 -8.20 5.96
C VAL A 468 20.77 -7.28 4.94
N ALA A 469 21.48 -6.22 5.38
CA ALA A 469 22.41 -5.51 4.52
C ALA A 469 23.59 -6.39 4.08
N LEU A 470 23.91 -7.47 4.82
CA LEU A 470 24.97 -8.42 4.51
C LEU A 470 24.50 -9.45 3.46
N PRO A 471 25.23 -9.60 2.32
CA PRO A 471 24.87 -10.59 1.29
C PRO A 471 24.78 -12.04 1.80
N GLU A 472 25.67 -12.43 2.73
CA GLU A 472 25.65 -13.76 3.34
C GLU A 472 24.40 -14.05 4.16
N VAL A 473 23.80 -13.03 4.82
CA VAL A 473 22.53 -13.15 5.53
C VAL A 473 21.38 -13.26 4.56
N GLN A 474 21.40 -12.50 3.46
CA GLN A 474 20.40 -12.60 2.39
C GLN A 474 20.40 -14.01 1.79
N ASP A 475 21.60 -14.54 1.45
CA ASP A 475 21.76 -15.87 0.86
C ASP A 475 21.28 -16.96 1.84
N PHE A 476 21.60 -16.84 3.13
CA PHE A 476 21.10 -17.74 4.16
C PHE A 476 19.56 -17.78 4.19
N ILE A 477 18.89 -16.62 4.21
CA ILE A 477 17.42 -16.53 4.23
C ILE A 477 16.84 -17.17 2.95
N ILE A 478 17.38 -16.83 1.78
CA ILE A 478 16.94 -17.36 0.49
C ILE A 478 17.05 -18.89 0.48
N ASP A 479 18.18 -19.43 0.92
CA ASP A 479 18.42 -20.88 0.92
C ASP A 479 17.55 -21.60 1.94
N ALA A 480 17.41 -21.08 3.16
CA ALA A 480 16.58 -21.66 4.19
C ALA A 480 15.10 -21.79 3.74
N VAL A 481 14.51 -20.72 3.26
CA VAL A 481 13.12 -20.72 2.76
C VAL A 481 12.99 -21.61 1.52
N SER A 482 13.94 -21.52 0.56
CA SER A 482 13.90 -22.34 -0.66
C SER A 482 13.99 -23.84 -0.35
N ASN A 483 14.80 -24.25 0.61
CA ASN A 483 14.94 -25.65 0.99
C ASN A 483 13.61 -26.23 1.52
N ILE A 484 12.88 -25.47 2.34
CA ILE A 484 11.58 -25.90 2.84
C ILE A 484 10.54 -25.96 1.71
N LEU A 485 10.46 -24.94 0.87
CA LEU A 485 9.50 -24.91 -0.25
C LEU A 485 9.78 -26.02 -1.30
N ASN A 486 11.04 -26.37 -1.52
CA ASN A 486 11.42 -27.47 -2.41
C ASN A 486 11.17 -28.86 -1.81
N SER A 487 11.10 -28.97 -0.48
CA SER A 487 10.93 -30.26 0.20
C SER A 487 9.48 -30.70 0.37
N SER A 488 8.53 -29.80 0.20
CA SER A 488 7.11 -30.03 0.54
C SER A 488 6.19 -29.24 -0.39
N ASP A 489 4.98 -29.76 -0.62
CA ASP A 489 3.95 -29.10 -1.46
C ASP A 489 3.30 -27.92 -0.71
N ILE A 490 4.01 -26.79 -0.67
CA ILE A 490 3.60 -25.56 -0.02
C ILE A 490 3.22 -24.55 -1.08
N SER A 491 1.97 -24.08 -1.06
CA SER A 491 1.41 -23.12 -2.05
C SER A 491 1.10 -21.75 -1.49
N TYR A 492 1.40 -21.52 -0.21
CA TYR A 492 1.20 -20.26 0.49
C TYR A 492 2.29 -20.04 1.54
N VAL A 493 2.78 -18.81 1.63
CA VAL A 493 3.72 -18.38 2.67
C VAL A 493 3.19 -17.12 3.34
N LYS A 494 3.09 -17.14 4.69
CA LYS A 494 2.94 -15.96 5.53
C LYS A 494 4.32 -15.53 6.00
N TRP A 495 4.77 -14.36 5.52
CA TRP A 495 6.05 -13.77 5.89
C TRP A 495 5.87 -12.70 6.94
N ASP A 496 6.37 -12.94 8.13
CA ASP A 496 6.19 -12.08 9.28
C ASP A 496 7.45 -11.29 9.65
N ASN A 497 7.25 -10.20 10.40
CA ASN A 497 8.27 -9.34 11.01
C ASN A 497 7.68 -8.70 12.27
N ASN A 498 8.18 -9.07 13.44
CA ASN A 498 7.51 -8.73 14.70
C ASN A 498 8.28 -7.72 15.56
N ARG A 499 9.28 -7.02 15.02
CA ARG A 499 9.94 -5.93 15.72
C ARG A 499 10.64 -4.94 14.79
N GLY A 500 10.78 -3.69 15.23
CA GLY A 500 11.58 -2.68 14.55
C GLY A 500 13.09 -2.85 14.76
N ILE A 501 13.87 -2.17 13.93
CA ILE A 501 15.31 -2.02 14.05
C ILE A 501 15.59 -0.98 15.15
N HIS A 502 16.39 -1.31 16.13
CA HIS A 502 16.73 -0.40 17.24
C HIS A 502 18.17 0.09 17.15
N GLU A 503 19.13 -0.81 17.03
CA GLU A 503 20.55 -0.49 16.94
C GLU A 503 21.08 -0.75 15.54
N THR A 504 21.65 0.27 14.92
CA THR A 504 22.24 0.16 13.59
C THR A 504 23.74 0.50 13.64
N PRO A 505 24.61 -0.20 12.90
CA PRO A 505 26.02 0.11 12.83
C PRO A 505 26.33 1.45 12.13
N SER A 506 25.42 1.93 11.28
CA SER A 506 25.54 3.21 10.59
C SER A 506 24.17 3.85 10.30
N PRO A 507 24.10 5.17 10.07
CA PRO A 507 22.85 5.83 9.68
C PRO A 507 22.28 5.40 8.31
N SER A 508 23.06 4.68 7.50
CA SER A 508 22.62 4.15 6.20
C SER A 508 22.01 2.75 6.29
N THR A 509 22.16 2.09 7.43
CA THR A 509 21.82 0.68 7.61
C THR A 509 20.34 0.40 7.32
N ASP A 510 19.42 1.29 7.71
CA ASP A 510 17.99 1.10 7.45
C ASP A 510 17.72 0.97 5.94
N HIS A 511 18.34 1.81 5.12
CA HIS A 511 18.18 1.76 3.68
C HIS A 511 18.88 0.55 3.06
N GLU A 512 20.12 0.25 3.49
CA GLU A 512 20.88 -0.94 3.06
C GLU A 512 20.13 -2.24 3.41
N TYR A 513 19.56 -2.31 4.62
CA TYR A 513 18.73 -3.41 5.07
C TYR A 513 17.54 -3.63 4.12
N MET A 514 16.82 -2.55 3.78
CA MET A 514 15.64 -2.65 2.94
C MET A 514 15.99 -3.04 1.49
N LEU A 515 17.11 -2.55 0.95
CA LEU A 515 17.62 -3.01 -0.34
C LEU A 515 17.95 -4.52 -0.32
N GLY A 516 18.54 -5.02 0.76
CA GLY A 516 18.78 -6.44 0.97
C GLY A 516 17.49 -7.25 1.04
N MET A 517 16.47 -6.74 1.75
CA MET A 517 15.15 -7.39 1.82
C MET A 517 14.46 -7.46 0.44
N TYR A 518 14.54 -6.40 -0.35
CA TYR A 518 13.96 -6.43 -1.70
C TYR A 518 14.65 -7.46 -2.60
N ARG A 519 15.97 -7.65 -2.46
CA ARG A 519 16.66 -8.75 -3.15
C ARG A 519 16.14 -10.12 -2.71
N VAL A 520 15.93 -10.32 -1.41
CA VAL A 520 15.38 -11.58 -0.87
C VAL A 520 13.99 -11.84 -1.41
N PHE A 521 13.10 -10.84 -1.37
CA PHE A 521 11.73 -10.94 -1.88
C PHE A 521 11.71 -11.23 -3.39
N ASP A 522 12.50 -10.49 -4.18
CA ASP A 522 12.58 -10.67 -5.63
C ASP A 522 13.01 -12.08 -6.02
N VAL A 523 14.09 -12.57 -5.39
CA VAL A 523 14.61 -13.92 -5.66
C VAL A 523 13.60 -15.00 -5.29
N LEU A 524 12.97 -14.91 -4.12
CA LEU A 524 12.01 -15.92 -3.65
C LEU A 524 10.72 -15.92 -4.47
N THR A 525 10.14 -14.75 -4.73
CA THR A 525 8.89 -14.67 -5.50
C THR A 525 9.07 -15.03 -6.98
N THR A 526 10.26 -14.74 -7.54
CA THR A 526 10.63 -15.18 -8.89
C THR A 526 10.88 -16.68 -8.95
N ARG A 527 11.54 -17.27 -7.93
CA ARG A 527 11.81 -18.71 -7.85
C ARG A 527 10.53 -19.54 -7.61
N PHE A 528 9.58 -18.99 -6.86
CA PHE A 528 8.32 -19.66 -6.49
C PHE A 528 7.08 -18.84 -6.91
N PRO A 529 6.85 -18.63 -8.21
CA PRO A 529 5.76 -17.76 -8.71
C PRO A 529 4.35 -18.34 -8.49
N ASP A 530 4.26 -19.62 -8.15
CA ASP A 530 3.00 -20.33 -7.86
C ASP A 530 2.62 -20.31 -6.38
N VAL A 531 3.50 -19.81 -5.51
CA VAL A 531 3.23 -19.60 -4.10
C VAL A 531 2.52 -18.26 -3.93
N LEU A 532 1.40 -18.25 -3.19
CA LEU A 532 0.75 -17.02 -2.73
C LEU A 532 1.50 -16.51 -1.51
N TRP A 533 2.13 -15.35 -1.64
CA TRP A 533 2.88 -14.70 -0.57
C TRP A 533 2.00 -13.69 0.15
N GLU A 534 1.90 -13.81 1.47
CA GLU A 534 1.27 -12.84 2.36
C GLU A 534 2.33 -12.17 3.23
N GLY A 535 2.36 -10.84 3.23
CA GLY A 535 3.16 -10.06 4.17
C GLY A 535 2.45 -9.92 5.51
N CYS A 536 3.22 -9.98 6.59
CA CYS A 536 2.80 -9.63 7.94
C CYS A 536 3.95 -8.84 8.59
N ALA A 537 3.62 -7.91 9.46
CA ALA A 537 4.58 -7.24 10.32
C ALA A 537 3.87 -6.88 11.63
N SER A 538 3.63 -7.89 12.47
CA SER A 538 2.66 -7.81 13.57
C SER A 538 1.34 -7.20 13.08
N GLY A 539 0.72 -7.83 12.08
CA GLY A 539 -0.39 -7.21 11.34
C GLY A 539 0.10 -6.28 10.21
N GLY A 540 -0.50 -5.09 10.13
CA GLY A 540 -0.31 -4.11 9.06
C GLY A 540 0.90 -3.19 9.19
N GLY A 541 1.89 -3.50 10.05
CA GLY A 541 3.05 -2.64 10.28
C GLY A 541 3.96 -2.41 9.07
N ARG A 542 3.81 -3.22 8.01
CA ARG A 542 4.49 -3.07 6.72
C ARG A 542 3.49 -3.20 5.56
N PHE A 543 2.33 -2.58 5.72
CA PHE A 543 1.33 -2.49 4.65
C PHE A 543 1.65 -1.26 3.80
N ASP A 544 2.48 -1.42 2.78
CA ASP A 544 3.00 -0.34 1.94
C ASP A 544 3.19 -0.79 0.48
N PRO A 545 3.34 0.14 -0.47
CA PRO A 545 3.44 -0.21 -1.89
C PRO A 545 4.77 -0.90 -2.23
N GLY A 546 5.81 -0.75 -1.41
CA GLY A 546 7.09 -1.41 -1.64
C GLY A 546 6.97 -2.92 -1.54
N VAL A 547 6.39 -3.41 -0.44
CA VAL A 547 6.16 -4.85 -0.23
C VAL A 547 5.10 -5.40 -1.16
N LEU A 548 4.08 -4.59 -1.53
CA LEU A 548 3.02 -5.02 -2.45
C LEU A 548 3.52 -5.40 -3.84
N GLN A 549 4.67 -4.90 -4.29
CA GLN A 549 5.25 -5.35 -5.56
C GLN A 549 5.49 -6.86 -5.56
N TYR A 550 5.88 -7.43 -4.43
CA TYR A 550 6.28 -8.82 -4.27
C TYR A 550 5.15 -9.68 -3.69
N PHE A 551 4.45 -9.17 -2.68
CA PHE A 551 3.41 -9.86 -1.94
C PHE A 551 2.04 -9.26 -2.27
N PRO A 552 1.20 -9.99 -3.02
CA PRO A 552 -0.09 -9.47 -3.49
C PRO A 552 -1.12 -9.33 -2.37
N GLN A 553 -0.79 -9.80 -1.17
CA GLN A 553 -1.63 -9.84 0.01
C GLN A 553 -0.82 -9.48 1.24
N ILE A 554 -1.44 -8.74 2.16
CA ILE A 554 -0.84 -8.38 3.45
C ILE A 554 -1.89 -8.61 4.53
N TRP A 555 -1.48 -9.22 5.64
CA TRP A 555 -2.27 -9.34 6.85
C TRP A 555 -2.56 -7.95 7.41
N THR A 556 -3.83 -7.53 7.39
CA THR A 556 -4.19 -6.13 7.57
C THR A 556 -4.01 -5.66 9.01
N SER A 557 -4.29 -6.54 9.98
CA SER A 557 -4.12 -6.28 11.41
C SER A 557 -4.19 -7.59 12.21
N ASP A 558 -3.42 -7.66 13.29
CA ASP A 558 -3.54 -8.72 14.30
C ASP A 558 -4.83 -8.58 15.12
N ASP A 559 -5.48 -7.41 15.10
CA ASP A 559 -6.83 -7.28 15.67
C ASP A 559 -7.84 -7.94 14.74
N THR A 560 -8.41 -9.05 15.20
CA THR A 560 -9.43 -9.82 14.49
C THR A 560 -10.86 -9.47 14.95
N ASP A 561 -11.03 -8.51 15.86
CA ASP A 561 -12.35 -7.99 16.23
C ASP A 561 -13.02 -7.31 15.04
N ALA A 562 -14.21 -7.77 14.66
CA ALA A 562 -14.87 -7.31 13.45
C ALA A 562 -15.29 -5.82 13.51
N VAL A 563 -15.55 -5.25 14.68
CA VAL A 563 -15.87 -3.81 14.82
C VAL A 563 -14.64 -2.97 14.55
N GLU A 564 -13.49 -3.33 15.15
CA GLU A 564 -12.21 -2.64 14.91
C GLU A 564 -11.78 -2.81 13.46
N ARG A 565 -11.93 -4.00 12.87
CA ARG A 565 -11.57 -4.29 11.47
C ARG A 565 -12.36 -3.47 10.45
N ILE A 566 -13.61 -3.05 10.72
CA ILE A 566 -14.32 -2.12 9.84
C ILE A 566 -13.52 -0.82 9.69
N THR A 567 -13.07 -0.23 10.79
CA THR A 567 -12.28 1.01 10.78
C THR A 567 -10.92 0.80 10.10
N ILE A 568 -10.20 -0.27 10.47
CA ILE A 568 -8.88 -0.60 9.94
C ILE A 568 -8.93 -0.86 8.42
N GLN A 569 -9.88 -1.68 7.94
CA GLN A 569 -10.00 -2.03 6.53
C GLN A 569 -10.48 -0.84 5.68
N MET A 570 -11.43 -0.03 6.18
CA MET A 570 -11.87 1.18 5.49
C MET A 570 -10.75 2.23 5.43
N GLY A 571 -9.98 2.39 6.51
CA GLY A 571 -8.82 3.27 6.53
C GLY A 571 -7.72 2.81 5.56
N THR A 572 -7.35 1.53 5.60
CA THR A 572 -6.36 0.94 4.68
C THR A 572 -6.78 1.14 3.21
N SER A 573 -8.09 1.07 2.92
CA SER A 573 -8.62 1.29 1.56
C SER A 573 -8.48 2.73 1.06
N LEU A 574 -8.02 3.69 1.86
CA LEU A 574 -7.69 5.03 1.35
C LEU A 574 -6.54 5.00 0.35
N ALA A 575 -5.53 4.20 0.63
CA ALA A 575 -4.33 4.10 -0.19
C ALA A 575 -4.24 2.78 -0.98
N TYR A 576 -4.76 1.66 -0.44
CA TYR A 576 -4.49 0.32 -0.95
C TYR A 576 -5.75 -0.40 -1.42
N PRO A 577 -5.65 -1.22 -2.50
CA PRO A 577 -6.80 -1.97 -2.99
C PRO A 577 -7.24 -3.00 -1.95
N PRO A 578 -8.55 -3.15 -1.70
CA PRO A 578 -9.08 -4.19 -0.83
C PRO A 578 -8.63 -5.60 -1.20
N SER A 579 -8.34 -5.84 -2.49
CA SER A 579 -7.75 -7.09 -2.97
C SER A 579 -6.43 -7.46 -2.29
N ALA A 580 -5.70 -6.48 -1.73
CA ALA A 580 -4.44 -6.73 -1.01
C ALA A 580 -4.63 -7.06 0.48
N MET A 581 -5.84 -6.98 1.02
CA MET A 581 -6.11 -7.17 2.44
C MET A 581 -6.40 -8.63 2.78
N GLY A 582 -5.63 -9.22 3.71
CA GLY A 582 -5.98 -10.44 4.41
C GLY A 582 -6.94 -10.15 5.57
N ALA A 583 -8.03 -10.91 5.68
CA ALA A 583 -9.02 -10.74 6.74
C ALA A 583 -9.65 -12.07 7.14
N HIS A 584 -9.73 -12.32 8.44
CA HIS A 584 -10.22 -13.58 8.99
C HIS A 584 -11.39 -13.37 9.95
N LEU A 585 -12.29 -14.36 9.97
CA LEU A 585 -13.27 -14.56 11.02
C LEU A 585 -12.60 -15.31 12.17
N SER A 586 -12.58 -14.69 13.35
CA SER A 586 -11.92 -15.23 14.55
C SER A 586 -12.90 -15.84 15.54
N ALA A 587 -12.36 -16.46 16.60
CA ALA A 587 -13.12 -16.98 17.74
C ALA A 587 -13.87 -15.87 18.51
N VAL A 588 -14.84 -16.27 19.32
CA VAL A 588 -15.49 -15.41 20.32
C VAL A 588 -15.51 -16.11 21.68
N PRO A 589 -15.25 -15.38 22.78
CA PRO A 589 -14.89 -13.96 22.83
C PRO A 589 -13.57 -13.67 22.08
N ASN A 590 -13.51 -12.52 21.38
CA ASN A 590 -12.31 -12.13 20.65
C ASN A 590 -11.08 -12.01 21.58
N GLN A 591 -9.91 -12.46 21.14
CA GLN A 591 -8.71 -12.52 21.97
C GLN A 591 -8.16 -11.14 22.34
N GLN A 592 -8.27 -10.14 21.48
CA GLN A 592 -7.76 -8.78 21.73
C GLN A 592 -8.74 -7.95 22.55
N THR A 593 -10.03 -7.98 22.22
CA THR A 593 -11.05 -7.08 22.79
C THR A 593 -11.96 -7.73 23.83
N GLY A 594 -12.02 -9.06 23.88
CA GLY A 594 -12.99 -9.80 24.69
C GLY A 594 -14.44 -9.71 24.22
N ARG A 595 -14.69 -9.11 23.05
CA ARG A 595 -16.02 -8.89 22.49
C ARG A 595 -16.60 -10.19 21.89
N THR A 596 -17.90 -10.38 22.05
CA THR A 596 -18.64 -11.47 21.40
C THR A 596 -19.59 -10.88 20.36
N LEU A 597 -19.38 -11.21 19.10
CA LEU A 597 -20.12 -10.69 17.96
C LEU A 597 -20.81 -11.84 17.18
N PRO A 598 -21.96 -11.57 16.52
CA PRO A 598 -22.62 -12.57 15.68
C PRO A 598 -21.71 -13.08 14.56
N VAL A 599 -21.82 -14.37 14.23
CA VAL A 599 -20.96 -15.02 13.22
C VAL A 599 -21.11 -14.39 11.84
N ASP A 600 -22.33 -14.03 11.43
CA ASP A 600 -22.56 -13.36 10.15
C ASP A 600 -21.87 -11.99 10.10
N PHE A 601 -21.94 -11.22 11.20
CA PHE A 601 -21.24 -9.91 11.25
C PHE A 601 -19.73 -10.08 11.09
N ARG A 602 -19.12 -11.02 11.81
CA ARG A 602 -17.68 -11.33 11.71
C ARG A 602 -17.31 -11.77 10.29
N GLY A 603 -18.10 -12.68 9.71
CA GLY A 603 -17.91 -13.18 8.36
C GLY A 603 -18.01 -12.09 7.29
N HIS A 604 -19.04 -11.24 7.36
CA HIS A 604 -19.23 -10.17 6.38
C HIS A 604 -18.12 -9.11 6.44
N VAL A 605 -17.59 -8.81 7.63
CA VAL A 605 -16.42 -7.91 7.75
C VAL A 605 -15.18 -8.54 7.14
N ALA A 606 -14.91 -9.81 7.42
CA ALA A 606 -13.77 -10.52 6.83
C ALA A 606 -13.86 -10.60 5.29
N MET A 607 -15.06 -10.65 4.71
CA MET A 607 -15.26 -10.69 3.26
C MET A 607 -14.92 -9.37 2.54
N MET A 608 -14.78 -8.24 3.25
CA MET A 608 -14.38 -6.98 2.61
C MET A 608 -12.92 -6.95 2.14
N GLY A 609 -12.11 -7.93 2.53
CA GLY A 609 -10.73 -8.13 2.04
C GLY A 609 -10.67 -9.08 0.84
N GLY A 610 -9.53 -9.05 0.13
CA GLY A 610 -9.29 -9.93 -1.03
C GLY A 610 -9.03 -11.39 -0.65
N SER A 611 -8.78 -11.69 0.62
CA SER A 611 -8.58 -13.05 1.13
C SER A 611 -9.44 -13.25 2.37
N PHE A 612 -10.41 -14.15 2.27
CA PHE A 612 -11.25 -14.57 3.38
C PHE A 612 -10.65 -15.77 4.09
N GLY A 613 -10.61 -15.74 5.42
CA GLY A 613 -10.14 -16.86 6.22
C GLY A 613 -10.87 -17.05 7.54
N LEU A 614 -10.55 -18.15 8.18
CA LEU A 614 -10.86 -18.47 9.58
C LEU A 614 -9.57 -18.46 10.39
N GLU A 615 -9.61 -17.91 11.60
CA GLU A 615 -8.50 -17.96 12.55
C GLU A 615 -9.03 -18.39 13.92
N LEU A 616 -9.27 -19.70 14.06
CA LEU A 616 -9.92 -20.31 15.22
C LEU A 616 -9.82 -21.84 15.14
N ASP A 617 -10.16 -22.53 16.25
CA ASP A 617 -10.48 -23.94 16.22
C ASP A 617 -12.00 -24.14 16.09
N PRO A 618 -12.50 -24.72 14.99
CA PRO A 618 -13.94 -24.94 14.82
C PRO A 618 -14.57 -25.87 15.88
N SER A 619 -13.77 -26.68 16.59
CA SER A 619 -14.28 -27.54 17.65
C SER A 619 -14.69 -26.76 18.91
N ASP A 620 -14.15 -25.57 19.11
CA ASP A 620 -14.42 -24.71 20.25
C ASP A 620 -15.58 -23.71 20.00
N MET A 621 -16.14 -23.71 18.77
CA MET A 621 -17.24 -22.80 18.41
C MET A 621 -18.59 -23.26 18.97
N PRO A 622 -19.51 -22.33 19.26
CA PRO A 622 -20.94 -22.65 19.41
C PRO A 622 -21.46 -23.41 18.18
N GLU A 623 -22.28 -24.43 18.39
CA GLU A 623 -22.79 -25.28 17.30
C GLU A 623 -23.55 -24.51 16.21
N ASP A 624 -24.34 -23.48 16.59
CA ASP A 624 -25.06 -22.63 15.63
C ASP A 624 -24.09 -21.79 14.77
N ASP A 625 -23.02 -21.25 15.37
CA ASP A 625 -21.98 -20.51 14.65
C ASP A 625 -21.23 -21.43 13.69
N LYS A 626 -20.84 -22.63 14.15
CA LYS A 626 -20.16 -23.63 13.31
C LYS A 626 -21.03 -24.07 12.13
N ALA A 627 -22.33 -24.24 12.35
CA ALA A 627 -23.28 -24.60 11.29
C ALA A 627 -23.46 -23.51 10.22
N ALA A 628 -23.19 -22.25 10.54
CA ALA A 628 -23.27 -21.13 9.59
C ALA A 628 -22.02 -21.02 8.68
N LEU A 629 -20.85 -21.55 9.08
CA LEU A 629 -19.59 -21.38 8.37
C LEU A 629 -19.60 -21.84 6.89
N PRO A 630 -20.19 -22.99 6.52
CA PRO A 630 -20.20 -23.40 5.11
C PRO A 630 -20.90 -22.39 4.20
N ALA A 631 -22.01 -21.80 4.65
CA ALA A 631 -22.73 -20.79 3.88
C ALA A 631 -21.94 -19.48 3.79
N LEU A 632 -21.23 -19.08 4.84
CA LEU A 632 -20.35 -17.91 4.82
C LEU A 632 -19.16 -18.13 3.89
N ILE A 633 -18.55 -19.31 3.86
CA ILE A 633 -17.45 -19.66 2.95
C ILE A 633 -17.94 -19.58 1.48
N GLU A 634 -19.11 -20.15 1.19
CA GLU A 634 -19.72 -20.07 -0.16
C GLU A 634 -20.01 -18.61 -0.56
N LEU A 635 -20.53 -17.81 0.38
CA LEU A 635 -20.78 -16.38 0.17
C LEU A 635 -19.45 -15.65 -0.12
N ALA A 636 -18.39 -15.90 0.65
CA ALA A 636 -17.09 -15.32 0.44
C ALA A 636 -16.53 -15.64 -0.96
N GLU A 637 -16.65 -16.88 -1.41
CA GLU A 637 -16.24 -17.28 -2.77
C GLU A 637 -17.05 -16.59 -3.87
N LYS A 638 -18.33 -16.29 -3.62
CA LYS A 638 -19.17 -15.56 -4.57
C LYS A 638 -18.81 -14.07 -4.65
N VAL A 639 -18.40 -13.45 -3.56
CA VAL A 639 -18.02 -12.02 -3.48
C VAL A 639 -16.60 -11.77 -3.97
N ASN A 640 -15.68 -12.70 -3.72
CA ASN A 640 -14.25 -12.52 -3.91
C ASN A 640 -13.86 -12.02 -5.33
N PRO A 641 -14.39 -12.56 -6.44
CA PRO A 641 -14.08 -12.06 -7.78
C PRO A 641 -14.42 -10.57 -8.00
N ILE A 642 -15.49 -10.08 -7.33
CA ILE A 642 -15.89 -8.66 -7.44
C ILE A 642 -14.90 -7.78 -6.65
N ILE A 643 -14.43 -8.23 -5.50
CA ILE A 643 -13.49 -7.48 -4.65
C ILE A 643 -12.09 -7.45 -5.26
N LEU A 644 -11.64 -8.56 -5.84
CA LEU A 644 -10.29 -8.67 -6.39
C LEU A 644 -10.03 -7.68 -7.53
N THR A 645 -11.02 -7.44 -8.37
CA THR A 645 -10.85 -6.61 -9.59
C THR A 645 -11.69 -5.34 -9.61
N GLY A 646 -12.71 -5.26 -8.75
CA GLY A 646 -13.70 -4.20 -8.76
C GLY A 646 -13.27 -2.90 -8.10
N ASP A 647 -14.02 -1.85 -8.41
CA ASP A 647 -13.90 -0.53 -7.77
C ASP A 647 -14.65 -0.45 -6.46
N MET A 648 -14.01 0.08 -5.43
CA MET A 648 -14.61 0.30 -4.11
C MET A 648 -15.15 1.71 -3.95
N TYR A 649 -16.35 1.82 -3.38
CA TYR A 649 -16.99 3.06 -2.97
C TYR A 649 -17.36 2.99 -1.49
N ARG A 650 -16.71 3.83 -0.66
CA ARG A 650 -17.07 4.01 0.75
C ARG A 650 -18.30 4.91 0.81
N LEU A 651 -19.45 4.34 1.15
CA LEU A 651 -20.74 5.06 1.15
C LEU A 651 -21.05 5.71 2.49
N SER A 652 -20.57 5.13 3.57
CA SER A 652 -20.72 5.62 4.95
C SER A 652 -19.55 5.11 5.79
N LEU A 653 -18.88 5.99 6.50
CA LEU A 653 -17.70 5.69 7.28
C LEU A 653 -18.04 5.40 8.74
N PRO A 654 -17.29 4.52 9.42
CA PRO A 654 -17.52 4.18 10.82
C PRO A 654 -17.30 5.37 11.77
N GLU A 655 -16.43 6.32 11.41
CA GLU A 655 -16.18 7.53 12.21
C GLU A 655 -17.36 8.51 12.20
N ASP A 656 -18.16 8.48 11.16
CA ASP A 656 -19.25 9.42 10.92
C ASP A 656 -20.65 8.81 11.20
N SER A 657 -20.75 7.47 11.31
CA SER A 657 -22.06 6.79 11.33
C SER A 657 -22.02 5.44 12.03
N ASN A 658 -23.10 5.10 12.73
CA ASN A 658 -23.34 3.73 13.22
C ASN A 658 -23.76 2.73 12.13
N TRP A 659 -23.82 3.17 10.87
CA TRP A 659 -24.17 2.36 9.71
C TRP A 659 -23.09 2.43 8.63
N PRO A 660 -21.88 1.89 8.87
CA PRO A 660 -20.85 1.78 7.85
C PRO A 660 -21.36 1.01 6.63
N ALA A 661 -21.00 1.49 5.43
CA ALA A 661 -21.39 0.83 4.20
C ALA A 661 -20.35 1.01 3.09
N VAL A 662 -20.08 -0.06 2.37
CA VAL A 662 -19.20 -0.06 1.20
C VAL A 662 -19.85 -0.81 0.04
N LEU A 663 -19.63 -0.30 -1.17
CA LEU A 663 -20.06 -0.92 -2.41
C LEU A 663 -18.84 -1.28 -3.26
N PHE A 664 -18.79 -2.50 -3.75
CA PHE A 664 -17.84 -2.93 -4.76
C PHE A 664 -18.58 -3.14 -6.08
N ILE A 665 -17.98 -2.67 -7.18
CA ILE A 665 -18.55 -2.81 -8.54
C ILE A 665 -17.52 -3.53 -9.39
N SER A 666 -17.91 -4.61 -10.08
CA SER A 666 -17.04 -5.35 -11.00
C SER A 666 -16.49 -4.43 -12.10
N GLU A 667 -15.32 -4.75 -12.65
CA GLU A 667 -14.64 -3.94 -13.67
C GLU A 667 -15.54 -3.64 -14.89
N ASP A 668 -16.39 -4.59 -15.28
CA ASP A 668 -17.35 -4.43 -16.39
C ASP A 668 -18.65 -3.70 -15.99
N GLY A 669 -18.82 -3.33 -14.73
CA GLY A 669 -20.01 -2.67 -14.20
C GLY A 669 -21.29 -3.52 -14.20
N SER A 670 -21.19 -4.84 -14.47
CA SER A 670 -22.33 -5.73 -14.58
C SER A 670 -22.86 -6.21 -13.21
N LYS A 671 -21.98 -6.31 -12.23
CA LYS A 671 -22.29 -6.79 -10.88
C LYS A 671 -21.78 -5.82 -9.83
N ALA A 672 -22.52 -5.72 -8.73
CA ALA A 672 -22.03 -5.02 -7.56
C ALA A 672 -22.42 -5.78 -6.29
N VAL A 673 -21.66 -5.57 -5.22
CA VAL A 673 -21.95 -6.09 -3.89
C VAL A 673 -21.85 -4.98 -2.86
N LEU A 674 -22.91 -4.81 -2.10
CA LEU A 674 -22.99 -3.86 -0.98
C LEU A 674 -22.80 -4.62 0.32
N PHE A 675 -21.85 -4.17 1.14
CA PHE A 675 -21.76 -4.51 2.56
C PHE A 675 -22.36 -3.38 3.38
N TYR A 676 -23.31 -3.71 4.22
CA TYR A 676 -23.97 -2.78 5.13
C TYR A 676 -23.93 -3.32 6.55
N PHE A 677 -23.49 -2.49 7.47
CA PHE A 677 -23.34 -2.82 8.88
C PHE A 677 -24.20 -1.91 9.75
N GLN A 678 -24.70 -2.41 10.85
CA GLN A 678 -25.27 -1.67 11.93
C GLN A 678 -24.50 -1.98 13.20
N ILE A 679 -23.82 -0.98 13.78
CA ILE A 679 -22.98 -1.19 14.97
C ILE A 679 -23.83 -1.05 16.24
N ASN A 680 -24.14 0.17 16.63
CA ASN A 680 -24.89 0.45 17.87
C ASN A 680 -25.72 1.73 17.71
N PRO A 681 -26.86 1.69 17.01
CA PRO A 681 -27.69 2.86 16.80
C PRO A 681 -28.47 3.26 18.06
N ASN A 682 -28.68 4.55 18.21
CA ASN A 682 -29.50 5.09 19.28
C ASN A 682 -30.97 4.70 19.08
N ILE A 683 -31.70 4.53 20.18
CA ILE A 683 -33.16 4.33 20.16
C ILE A 683 -33.85 5.49 19.42
N ASN A 684 -34.85 5.19 18.61
CA ASN A 684 -35.62 6.14 17.77
C ASN A 684 -34.78 6.84 16.67
N HIS A 685 -33.60 6.36 16.34
CA HIS A 685 -32.88 6.85 15.18
C HIS A 685 -33.55 6.34 13.89
N ALA A 686 -33.71 7.22 12.91
CA ALA A 686 -34.23 6.82 11.60
C ALA A 686 -33.20 5.96 10.86
N ILE A 687 -33.65 4.87 10.24
CA ILE A 687 -32.80 4.04 9.38
C ILE A 687 -32.36 4.90 8.19
N PRO A 688 -31.04 4.99 7.92
CA PRO A 688 -30.53 5.84 6.85
C PRO A 688 -30.84 5.27 5.46
N TRP A 689 -30.99 6.15 4.49
CA TRP A 689 -30.98 5.81 3.08
C TRP A 689 -29.53 5.67 2.60
N ILE A 690 -29.13 4.46 2.23
CA ILE A 690 -27.80 4.20 1.68
C ILE A 690 -27.85 4.41 0.17
N LYS A 691 -27.22 5.51 -0.28
CA LYS A 691 -27.15 5.90 -1.70
C LYS A 691 -25.94 5.23 -2.33
N MET A 692 -26.18 4.48 -3.39
CA MET A 692 -25.11 3.85 -4.18
C MET A 692 -24.28 4.89 -4.95
N GLN A 693 -23.10 4.54 -5.35
CA GLN A 693 -22.23 5.34 -6.21
C GLN A 693 -21.70 4.47 -7.37
N GLY A 694 -21.23 5.09 -8.45
CA GLY A 694 -20.54 4.38 -9.54
C GLY A 694 -21.43 3.54 -10.47
N LEU A 695 -22.76 3.42 -10.22
CA LEU A 695 -23.67 2.69 -11.08
C LEU A 695 -24.01 3.48 -12.37
N ASP A 696 -24.37 2.78 -13.43
CA ASP A 696 -24.92 3.43 -14.64
C ASP A 696 -26.34 3.96 -14.31
N PRO A 697 -26.57 5.28 -14.32
CA PRO A 697 -27.87 5.85 -13.93
C PRO A 697 -29.03 5.45 -14.85
N ARG A 698 -28.73 5.02 -16.10
CA ARG A 698 -29.72 4.63 -17.09
C ARG A 698 -30.00 3.14 -17.12
N ALA A 699 -29.13 2.34 -16.54
CA ALA A 699 -29.31 0.90 -16.45
C ALA A 699 -30.31 0.52 -15.36
N THR A 700 -30.84 -0.67 -15.44
CA THR A 700 -31.71 -1.31 -14.45
C THR A 700 -30.91 -2.37 -13.71
N TYR A 701 -31.07 -2.44 -12.40
CA TYR A 701 -30.38 -3.40 -11.55
C TYR A 701 -31.38 -4.24 -10.76
N SER A 702 -31.23 -5.56 -10.81
CA SER A 702 -31.86 -6.49 -9.89
C SER A 702 -31.15 -6.42 -8.54
N VAL A 703 -31.88 -6.34 -7.46
CA VAL A 703 -31.38 -6.34 -6.06
C VAL A 703 -31.77 -7.65 -5.42
N ASP A 704 -30.79 -8.51 -5.09
CA ASP A 704 -30.94 -9.87 -4.54
C ASP A 704 -31.93 -10.75 -5.35
N GLY A 705 -32.12 -10.50 -6.63
CA GLY A 705 -33.09 -11.20 -7.45
C GLY A 705 -34.59 -10.89 -7.14
N ASN A 706 -34.87 -10.05 -6.14
CA ASN A 706 -36.22 -9.84 -5.62
C ASN A 706 -36.88 -8.54 -6.07
N SER A 707 -36.09 -7.50 -6.28
CA SER A 707 -36.58 -6.15 -6.63
C SER A 707 -35.73 -5.57 -7.75
N THR A 708 -36.32 -4.67 -8.52
CA THR A 708 -35.62 -4.04 -9.66
C THR A 708 -35.73 -2.53 -9.59
N TYR A 709 -34.60 -1.83 -9.71
CA TYR A 709 -34.53 -0.37 -9.68
C TYR A 709 -33.60 0.15 -10.76
N SER A 710 -33.85 1.38 -11.24
CA SER A 710 -32.86 2.05 -12.08
C SER A 710 -31.64 2.48 -11.26
N GLY A 711 -30.45 2.52 -11.88
CA GLY A 711 -29.25 3.04 -11.23
C GLY A 711 -29.45 4.45 -10.70
N SER A 712 -30.24 5.28 -11.41
CA SER A 712 -30.62 6.63 -10.94
C SER A 712 -31.37 6.62 -9.60
N VAL A 713 -32.31 5.69 -9.40
CA VAL A 713 -33.02 5.54 -8.11
C VAL A 713 -32.06 5.10 -7.01
N LEU A 714 -31.23 4.09 -7.29
CA LEU A 714 -30.25 3.58 -6.33
C LEU A 714 -29.22 4.65 -5.92
N MET A 715 -28.81 5.51 -6.85
CA MET A 715 -27.81 6.56 -6.59
C MET A 715 -28.40 7.82 -5.96
N LYS A 716 -29.63 8.20 -6.27
CA LYS A 716 -30.22 9.47 -5.81
C LYS A 716 -31.10 9.31 -4.56
N ILE A 717 -31.80 8.17 -4.44
CA ILE A 717 -32.66 7.85 -3.29
C ILE A 717 -31.94 6.84 -2.38
N GLY A 718 -31.45 5.72 -2.91
CA GLY A 718 -30.82 4.66 -2.16
C GLY A 718 -31.76 3.56 -1.69
N LEU A 719 -31.28 2.74 -0.78
CA LEU A 719 -32.03 1.65 -0.12
C LEU A 719 -31.94 1.80 1.40
N GLN A 720 -32.94 1.28 2.11
CA GLN A 720 -32.96 1.18 3.58
C GLN A 720 -32.91 -0.28 4.00
N PHE A 721 -32.12 -0.57 5.01
CA PHE A 721 -31.93 -1.94 5.52
C PHE A 721 -32.29 -1.99 7.01
N PRO A 722 -33.53 -2.37 7.36
CA PRO A 722 -33.90 -2.54 8.76
C PRO A 722 -33.18 -3.74 9.36
N ILE A 723 -32.46 -3.52 10.45
CA ILE A 723 -31.83 -4.53 11.29
C ILE A 723 -32.31 -4.30 12.72
N ALA A 724 -32.72 -5.35 13.39
CA ALA A 724 -33.37 -5.25 14.71
C ALA A 724 -32.36 -5.28 15.89
N THR A 725 -31.13 -5.68 15.65
CA THR A 725 -30.11 -5.90 16.69
C THR A 725 -28.86 -5.09 16.45
N ASP A 726 -28.13 -4.78 17.53
CA ASP A 726 -26.76 -4.29 17.42
C ASP A 726 -25.88 -5.31 16.73
N TYR A 727 -24.79 -4.83 16.10
CA TYR A 727 -23.83 -5.66 15.39
C TYR A 727 -24.47 -6.56 14.32
N GLY A 728 -25.45 -5.99 13.60
CA GLY A 728 -26.08 -6.67 12.47
C GLY A 728 -25.47 -6.25 11.14
N SER A 729 -25.56 -7.10 10.14
CA SER A 729 -24.99 -6.85 8.81
C SER A 729 -25.82 -7.45 7.68
N LYS A 730 -25.62 -6.93 6.47
CA LYS A 730 -26.18 -7.48 5.23
C LYS A 730 -25.17 -7.39 4.10
N VAL A 731 -25.16 -8.43 3.27
CA VAL A 731 -24.50 -8.43 1.97
C VAL A 731 -25.59 -8.47 0.91
N VAL A 732 -25.57 -7.50 -0.01
CA VAL A 732 -26.63 -7.30 -1.01
C VAL A 732 -26.03 -7.29 -2.40
N PHE A 733 -26.50 -8.15 -3.29
CA PHE A 733 -26.04 -8.22 -4.67
C PHE A 733 -26.89 -7.35 -5.60
N LEU A 734 -26.23 -6.65 -6.50
CA LEU A 734 -26.85 -5.91 -7.57
C LEU A 734 -26.35 -6.46 -8.91
N GLU A 735 -27.28 -6.80 -9.80
CA GLU A 735 -26.96 -7.32 -11.14
C GLU A 735 -27.65 -6.47 -12.20
N LYS A 736 -26.84 -5.94 -13.14
CA LYS A 736 -27.32 -5.15 -14.28
C LYS A 736 -28.13 -6.06 -15.21
N GLN A 737 -29.33 -5.59 -15.57
CA GLN A 737 -30.29 -6.30 -16.42
C GLN A 737 -30.15 -5.90 -17.89
#